data_d1b817a9868da2abdbf3e2dba8e56f9d
#
_entry.id   d1b817a9868da2abdbf3e2dba8e56f9d
#
_cell.length_a   1.000
_cell.length_b   1.000
_cell.length_c   1.000
_cell.angle_alpha   90.00
_cell.angle_beta   90.00
_cell.angle_gamma   90.00
#
_symmetry.space_group_name_H-M   'P 1'
#
loop_
_entity.id
_entity.type
_entity.pdbx_description
1 polymer ?
#
loop_
_entity_poly.entity_id
_entity_poly.type
_entity_poly.pdbx_seq_one_letter_code
_entity_poly.pdbx_strand_id
1 'polypeptide(L)'
;MRVRNGVLKMLGLCLLAGVLLAGMLFPVVGATGLVSNRASDTVDSISADLVTTDPPLITTVTDKEGAPIAYLFDQYRVLTPPEKISPTMKAALISVEDRRFYEHQGVDWKGTIRAGLTNQVSGSVSQGASTLTQQYVKNYLVHVVARNNKLEQAKAQEQTIARKMREARISLQLERKLGKEEILARYLNVVPFGSTIYGIAAAAQAYFNTTPDKLTVPQSAMLAGMVNSPSALDPEAYPDKALDRRNKVIDRMVENDKLSRDAGEAAKKEGLGLAAPVRTPPNGCVGAGPENGFFCSYVVNYLQRAGFSEEQLRTGGYTIQTTLDRAATQQAKQAAEAGVGKGVDGIANTMAIVKPGKERHDVLALVANRDYGLKSDLRQTTYDLPSGVENKFGAGSIYKVFTAAAALEKGLGIENVIPTPTSHTSRVFKGGAQRCPSTGEPGTRWYCLSNFDSSYPSSMTLQQALATSPNTGFVILEEQTGMDAVVDMASRLGMRETMATNLQGTRPDPKAKDKQNRISQTEFYKQNGGNASFTLSPAPVSTLELANVAATIVSGGKWCPPTPIAKVLDRNGKGVPVNEAPCEQVVAEGLANGLAVGMSKDDVGNGTAAAAARNAKWTRPMIAKTGTTEEYKSAAFIGATPDFAGAVQTFNDGTSPRPICLGAQPRLCGNGNIFGGTIPAKTWFETMTKMHGGMAVSPLPQVEQRYLKGGREIQVPDVVGKQINDATRILDQAGYKVSQQSVNSEQPKGTVVSQSPRGNALRGTVITLSVSSGYVPPPVATEPPAQPPPPGSPGNQPPPVTLPTEPNR
;
A
#
# COMPACT_ATOMS: atom_id res chain seq x y z
N MET A 1 67.28 -39.34 -66.55
CA MET A 1 67.38 -39.33 -65.10
C MET A 1 67.32 -37.94 -64.45
N ARG A 2 67.91 -36.86 -65.00
CA ARG A 2 67.98 -35.51 -64.39
C ARG A 2 66.58 -34.83 -64.17
N VAL A 3 65.64 -34.94 -65.07
CA VAL A 3 64.31 -34.34 -65.00
C VAL A 3 63.45 -34.97 -63.88
N ARG A 4 63.50 -36.29 -63.75
CA ARG A 4 62.74 -37.07 -62.72
C ARG A 4 63.17 -36.74 -61.29
N ASN A 5 64.48 -36.46 -61.08
CA ASN A 5 65.04 -36.00 -59.80
C ASN A 5 64.71 -34.54 -59.50
N GLY A 6 64.53 -33.69 -60.55
CA GLY A 6 64.01 -32.32 -60.36
C GLY A 6 62.54 -32.25 -59.91
N VAL A 7 61.73 -33.06 -60.52
CA VAL A 7 60.29 -33.14 -60.15
C VAL A 7 60.11 -33.71 -58.73
N LEU A 8 60.86 -34.70 -58.33
CA LEU A 8 60.86 -35.26 -56.97
C LEU A 8 61.28 -34.27 -55.87
N LYS A 9 62.35 -33.43 -56.20
CA LYS A 9 62.81 -32.37 -55.31
C LYS A 9 61.76 -31.26 -55.18
N MET A 10 61.07 -30.87 -56.27
CA MET A 10 60.02 -29.88 -56.28
C MET A 10 58.77 -30.38 -55.48
N LEU A 11 58.37 -31.62 -55.64
CA LEU A 11 57.33 -32.24 -54.86
C LEU A 11 57.67 -32.33 -53.34
N GLY A 12 58.94 -32.65 -53.03
CA GLY A 12 59.42 -32.63 -51.64
C GLY A 12 59.42 -31.25 -51.02
N LEU A 13 59.82 -30.18 -51.78
CA LEU A 13 59.73 -28.80 -51.32
C LEU A 13 58.29 -28.30 -51.15
N CYS A 14 57.39 -28.65 -52.05
CA CYS A 14 55.90 -28.33 -51.88
C CYS A 14 55.36 -29.03 -50.70
N LEU A 15 55.70 -30.28 -50.43
CA LEU A 15 55.24 -31.01 -49.25
C LEU A 15 55.79 -30.38 -47.95
N LEU A 16 57.07 -30.00 -47.94
CA LEU A 16 57.73 -29.33 -46.84
C LEU A 16 57.11 -27.95 -46.57
N ALA A 17 56.85 -27.16 -47.63
CA ALA A 17 56.14 -25.88 -47.52
C ALA A 17 54.70 -26.02 -47.03
N GLY A 18 53.99 -27.07 -47.47
CA GLY A 18 52.63 -27.38 -47.00
C GLY A 18 52.62 -27.77 -45.51
N VAL A 19 53.55 -28.56 -45.04
CA VAL A 19 53.70 -28.94 -43.62
C VAL A 19 54.13 -27.76 -42.78
N LEU A 20 54.99 -26.88 -43.22
CA LEU A 20 55.33 -25.63 -42.51
C LEU A 20 54.13 -24.65 -42.42
N LEU A 21 53.43 -24.49 -43.54
CA LEU A 21 52.19 -23.68 -43.52
C LEU A 21 51.09 -24.27 -42.58
N ALA A 22 50.91 -25.59 -42.61
CA ALA A 22 49.97 -26.26 -41.71
C ALA A 22 50.43 -26.14 -40.23
N GLY A 23 51.78 -26.27 -39.99
CA GLY A 23 52.34 -26.07 -38.65
C GLY A 23 52.23 -24.66 -38.10
N MET A 24 52.32 -23.63 -38.98
CA MET A 24 52.10 -22.24 -38.62
C MET A 24 50.60 -21.91 -38.41
N LEU A 25 49.68 -22.55 -39.14
CA LEU A 25 48.24 -22.33 -39.03
C LEU A 25 47.63 -23.15 -37.90
N PHE A 26 48.21 -24.30 -37.52
CA PHE A 26 47.67 -25.21 -36.49
C PHE A 26 47.51 -24.55 -35.12
N PRO A 27 48.43 -23.75 -34.57
CA PRO A 27 48.21 -23.05 -33.30
C PRO A 27 47.13 -21.98 -33.39
N VAL A 28 47.00 -21.33 -34.54
CA VAL A 28 45.97 -20.30 -34.77
C VAL A 28 44.58 -20.94 -34.87
N VAL A 29 44.46 -22.04 -35.63
CA VAL A 29 43.20 -22.79 -35.76
C VAL A 29 42.85 -23.52 -34.45
N GLY A 30 43.86 -24.07 -33.75
CA GLY A 30 43.65 -24.71 -32.43
C GLY A 30 43.24 -23.73 -31.35
N ALA A 31 43.87 -22.54 -31.29
CA ALA A 31 43.49 -21.50 -30.36
C ALA A 31 42.09 -20.93 -30.65
N THR A 32 41.77 -20.72 -31.93
CA THR A 32 40.40 -20.31 -32.31
C THR A 32 39.35 -21.39 -32.02
N GLY A 33 39.67 -22.68 -32.17
CA GLY A 33 38.81 -23.82 -31.82
C GLY A 33 38.55 -23.92 -30.30
N LEU A 34 39.60 -23.74 -29.48
CA LEU A 34 39.46 -23.74 -27.99
C LEU A 34 38.70 -22.53 -27.48
N VAL A 35 38.91 -21.36 -28.04
CA VAL A 35 38.15 -20.15 -27.72
C VAL A 35 36.69 -20.29 -28.18
N SER A 36 36.43 -20.91 -29.33
CA SER A 36 35.10 -21.20 -29.87
C SER A 36 34.31 -22.19 -28.96
N ASN A 37 34.96 -23.26 -28.47
CA ASN A 37 34.30 -24.23 -27.60
C ASN A 37 33.98 -23.67 -26.20
N ARG A 38 34.91 -22.91 -25.57
CA ARG A 38 34.59 -22.25 -24.27
C ARG A 38 33.54 -21.14 -24.42
N ALA A 39 33.49 -20.47 -25.56
CA ALA A 39 32.40 -19.53 -25.86
C ALA A 39 31.06 -20.24 -26.13
N SER A 40 31.11 -21.50 -26.64
CA SER A 40 29.89 -22.29 -26.96
C SER A 40 29.04 -22.55 -25.75
N ASP A 41 29.61 -23.05 -24.64
CA ASP A 41 28.89 -23.43 -23.44
C ASP A 41 28.23 -22.22 -22.73
N THR A 42 28.92 -21.06 -22.76
CA THR A 42 28.36 -19.81 -22.20
C THR A 42 27.27 -19.19 -23.09
N VAL A 43 27.37 -19.41 -24.42
CA VAL A 43 26.41 -18.85 -25.38
C VAL A 43 25.12 -19.67 -25.47
N ASP A 44 25.18 -20.96 -25.22
CA ASP A 44 23.96 -21.80 -25.24
C ASP A 44 23.03 -21.48 -24.03
N SER A 45 23.59 -21.13 -22.87
CA SER A 45 22.81 -20.61 -21.74
C SER A 45 22.23 -19.20 -22.03
N ILE A 46 23.03 -18.30 -22.59
CA ILE A 46 22.59 -16.92 -22.90
C ILE A 46 21.51 -16.89 -23.99
N SER A 47 21.57 -17.78 -24.99
CA SER A 47 20.55 -17.83 -26.06
C SER A 47 19.19 -18.30 -25.58
N ALA A 48 19.13 -19.10 -24.53
CA ALA A 48 17.88 -19.49 -23.88
C ALA A 48 17.25 -18.32 -23.11
N ASP A 49 18.09 -17.53 -22.40
CA ASP A 49 17.67 -16.39 -21.60
C ASP A 49 17.14 -15.22 -22.46
N LEU A 50 17.65 -15.03 -23.67
CA LEU A 50 17.13 -14.03 -24.61
C LEU A 50 15.67 -14.29 -25.05
N VAL A 51 15.19 -15.50 -24.90
CA VAL A 51 13.79 -15.88 -25.24
C VAL A 51 12.90 -15.84 -24.02
N THR A 52 13.48 -15.93 -22.82
CA THR A 52 12.74 -16.12 -21.55
C THR A 52 12.72 -14.88 -20.65
N THR A 53 13.73 -14.03 -20.72
CA THR A 53 13.77 -12.82 -19.87
C THR A 53 12.98 -11.68 -20.50
N ASP A 54 11.96 -11.24 -19.84
CA ASP A 54 11.15 -10.11 -20.31
C ASP A 54 11.87 -8.77 -20.11
N PRO A 55 11.76 -7.81 -21.03
CA PRO A 55 12.28 -6.47 -20.80
C PRO A 55 11.55 -5.78 -19.64
N PRO A 56 12.25 -4.89 -18.91
CA PRO A 56 11.61 -4.10 -17.87
C PRO A 56 10.49 -3.23 -18.43
N LEU A 57 9.36 -3.22 -17.75
CA LEU A 57 8.17 -2.44 -18.10
C LEU A 57 7.78 -1.52 -16.97
N ILE A 58 7.07 -0.45 -17.33
CA ILE A 58 6.49 0.48 -16.36
C ILE A 58 5.44 -0.22 -15.50
N THR A 59 5.47 0.04 -14.22
CA THR A 59 4.35 -0.30 -13.31
C THR A 59 3.43 0.91 -13.19
N THR A 60 2.13 0.68 -13.35
CA THR A 60 1.10 1.71 -13.25
C THR A 60 0.36 1.56 -11.92
N VAL A 61 0.35 2.62 -11.13
CA VAL A 61 -0.48 2.72 -9.92
C VAL A 61 -1.75 3.47 -10.29
N THR A 62 -2.93 2.91 -10.00
CA THR A 62 -4.22 3.50 -10.33
C THR A 62 -5.05 3.76 -9.07
N ASP A 63 -6.03 4.65 -9.16
CA ASP A 63 -7.06 4.82 -8.15
C ASP A 63 -8.04 3.63 -8.12
N LYS A 64 -9.09 3.74 -7.31
CA LYS A 64 -10.11 2.67 -7.17
C LYS A 64 -10.93 2.46 -8.44
N GLU A 65 -11.08 3.48 -9.29
CA GLU A 65 -11.76 3.40 -10.60
C GLU A 65 -10.85 2.88 -11.72
N GLY A 66 -9.54 2.72 -11.48
CA GLY A 66 -8.56 2.25 -12.46
C GLY A 66 -7.88 3.38 -13.25
N ALA A 67 -8.11 4.65 -12.92
CA ALA A 67 -7.42 5.76 -13.58
C ALA A 67 -6.00 5.93 -13.02
N PRO A 68 -4.97 6.13 -13.87
CA PRO A 68 -3.59 6.26 -13.41
C PRO A 68 -3.38 7.42 -12.46
N ILE A 69 -2.58 7.19 -11.40
CA ILE A 69 -2.12 8.21 -10.45
C ILE A 69 -0.60 8.35 -10.45
N ALA A 70 0.14 7.26 -10.71
CA ALA A 70 1.60 7.27 -10.77
C ALA A 70 2.13 6.19 -11.70
N TYR A 71 3.38 6.40 -12.17
CA TYR A 71 4.15 5.41 -12.91
C TYR A 71 5.48 5.16 -12.20
N LEU A 72 5.83 3.88 -12.03
CA LEU A 72 7.10 3.46 -11.44
C LEU A 72 7.93 2.78 -12.51
N PHE A 73 9.12 3.26 -12.80
CA PHE A 73 9.98 2.68 -13.83
C PHE A 73 11.44 3.07 -13.66
N ASP A 74 12.32 2.22 -14.16
CA ASP A 74 13.74 2.54 -14.43
C ASP A 74 13.94 2.94 -15.88
N GLN A 75 13.19 2.28 -16.76
CA GLN A 75 13.15 2.52 -18.20
C GLN A 75 11.69 2.76 -18.59
N TYR A 76 11.39 3.97 -19.10
CA TYR A 76 10.08 4.25 -19.66
C TYR A 76 9.90 3.46 -20.94
N ARG A 77 9.21 2.33 -20.85
CA ARG A 77 8.98 1.39 -21.94
C ARG A 77 7.55 0.88 -21.94
N VAL A 78 6.94 0.95 -23.12
CA VAL A 78 5.66 0.34 -23.43
C VAL A 78 5.87 -0.59 -24.63
N LEU A 79 5.47 -1.85 -24.53
CA LEU A 79 5.62 -2.80 -25.63
C LEU A 79 4.65 -2.51 -26.76
N THR A 80 5.16 -2.63 -27.98
CA THR A 80 4.38 -2.45 -29.22
C THR A 80 4.49 -3.72 -30.05
N PRO A 81 3.37 -4.38 -30.35
CA PRO A 81 3.39 -5.54 -31.22
C PRO A 81 3.68 -5.14 -32.67
N PRO A 82 4.19 -6.07 -33.54
CA PRO A 82 4.66 -5.76 -34.88
C PRO A 82 3.66 -5.00 -35.76
N GLU A 83 2.37 -5.33 -35.67
CA GLU A 83 1.26 -4.74 -36.45
C GLU A 83 0.90 -3.31 -36.03
N LYS A 84 1.35 -2.87 -34.84
CA LYS A 84 1.17 -1.51 -34.33
C LYS A 84 2.37 -0.59 -34.56
N ILE A 85 3.36 -1.03 -35.32
CA ILE A 85 4.50 -0.21 -35.74
C ILE A 85 4.29 0.23 -37.18
N SER A 86 4.33 1.55 -37.45
CA SER A 86 4.08 2.09 -38.78
C SER A 86 5.03 1.50 -39.82
N PRO A 87 4.57 1.24 -41.06
CA PRO A 87 5.42 0.83 -42.15
C PRO A 87 6.55 1.83 -42.43
N THR A 88 6.31 3.13 -42.26
CA THR A 88 7.31 4.18 -42.40
C THR A 88 8.45 4.08 -41.39
N MET A 89 8.15 3.72 -40.11
CA MET A 89 9.20 3.50 -39.10
C MET A 89 10.07 2.30 -39.43
N LYS A 90 9.44 1.19 -39.86
CA LYS A 90 10.16 -0.01 -40.29
C LYS A 90 11.05 0.28 -41.49
N ALA A 91 10.51 0.96 -42.53
CA ALA A 91 11.26 1.38 -43.73
C ALA A 91 12.43 2.30 -43.39
N ALA A 92 12.24 3.31 -42.54
CA ALA A 92 13.29 4.26 -42.14
C ALA A 92 14.44 3.53 -41.43
N LEU A 93 14.12 2.67 -40.46
CA LEU A 93 15.12 1.91 -39.69
C LEU A 93 15.91 0.96 -40.59
N ILE A 94 15.23 0.17 -41.41
CA ILE A 94 15.89 -0.78 -42.34
C ILE A 94 16.76 -0.03 -43.35
N SER A 95 16.32 1.11 -43.89
CA SER A 95 17.03 1.89 -44.85
C SER A 95 18.39 2.43 -44.31
N VAL A 96 18.44 2.77 -43.03
CA VAL A 96 19.63 3.38 -42.45
C VAL A 96 20.55 2.38 -41.75
N GLU A 97 19.98 1.32 -41.12
CA GLU A 97 20.76 0.38 -40.29
C GLU A 97 21.06 -0.94 -41.00
N ASP A 98 20.13 -1.48 -41.84
CA ASP A 98 20.27 -2.80 -42.43
C ASP A 98 19.44 -2.97 -43.70
N ARG A 99 19.86 -2.38 -44.81
CA ARG A 99 19.04 -2.36 -46.05
C ARG A 99 18.64 -3.73 -46.60
N ARG A 100 19.40 -4.80 -46.21
CA ARG A 100 19.16 -6.19 -46.63
C ARG A 100 18.59 -7.05 -45.52
N PHE A 101 17.96 -6.45 -44.55
CA PHE A 101 17.41 -7.13 -43.38
C PHE A 101 16.55 -8.35 -43.73
N TYR A 102 15.73 -8.26 -44.76
CA TYR A 102 14.89 -9.38 -45.21
C TYR A 102 15.63 -10.42 -46.07
N GLU A 103 16.87 -10.18 -46.51
CA GLU A 103 17.62 -11.03 -47.42
C GLU A 103 18.58 -11.99 -46.72
N HIS A 104 19.01 -11.67 -45.52
CA HIS A 104 19.97 -12.48 -44.76
C HIS A 104 19.31 -13.18 -43.57
N GLN A 105 20.02 -14.11 -42.92
CA GLN A 105 19.59 -14.88 -41.75
C GLN A 105 20.50 -14.57 -40.54
N GLY A 106 20.29 -13.44 -39.92
CA GLY A 106 21.00 -12.99 -38.69
C GLY A 106 22.30 -12.29 -38.93
N VAL A 107 23.08 -12.70 -39.94
CA VAL A 107 24.38 -12.12 -40.32
C VAL A 107 24.37 -11.81 -41.80
N ASP A 108 24.72 -10.59 -42.18
CA ASP A 108 24.94 -10.18 -43.57
C ASP A 108 26.40 -10.42 -43.99
N TRP A 109 26.73 -11.63 -44.43
CA TRP A 109 28.08 -11.97 -44.86
C TRP A 109 28.59 -11.13 -46.02
N LYS A 110 27.74 -10.83 -47.01
CA LYS A 110 28.09 -9.97 -48.14
C LYS A 110 28.41 -8.55 -47.71
N GLY A 111 27.62 -7.98 -46.79
CA GLY A 111 27.81 -6.67 -46.20
C GLY A 111 29.05 -6.61 -45.31
N THR A 112 29.31 -7.64 -44.53
CA THR A 112 30.49 -7.72 -43.64
C THR A 112 31.78 -7.75 -44.42
N ILE A 113 31.86 -8.57 -45.49
CA ILE A 113 33.05 -8.62 -46.37
C ILE A 113 33.27 -7.26 -47.04
N ARG A 114 32.20 -6.65 -47.62
CA ARG A 114 32.29 -5.34 -48.27
C ARG A 114 32.76 -4.26 -47.29
N ALA A 115 32.18 -4.18 -46.09
CA ALA A 115 32.56 -3.20 -45.06
C ALA A 115 34.00 -3.40 -44.60
N GLY A 116 34.48 -4.65 -44.48
CA GLY A 116 35.85 -4.99 -44.15
C GLY A 116 36.85 -4.44 -45.21
N LEU A 117 36.56 -4.65 -46.48
CA LEU A 117 37.35 -4.13 -47.59
C LEU A 117 37.36 -2.59 -47.64
N THR A 118 36.18 -1.94 -47.48
CA THR A 118 36.04 -0.49 -47.49
C THR A 118 36.78 0.17 -46.31
N ASN A 119 36.64 -0.37 -45.12
CA ASN A 119 37.29 0.14 -43.90
C ASN A 119 38.86 -0.04 -43.98
N GLN A 120 39.33 -1.11 -44.62
CA GLN A 120 40.76 -1.32 -44.84
C GLN A 120 41.35 -0.32 -45.84
N VAL A 121 40.61 0.02 -46.88
CA VAL A 121 41.02 1.01 -47.89
C VAL A 121 40.97 2.44 -47.36
N SER A 122 39.95 2.78 -46.54
CA SER A 122 39.76 4.14 -46.00
C SER A 122 40.59 4.45 -44.75
N GLY A 123 41.26 3.46 -44.13
CA GLY A 123 42.00 3.62 -42.90
C GLY A 123 41.17 4.02 -41.67
N SER A 124 39.83 4.07 -41.80
CA SER A 124 38.89 4.43 -40.77
C SER A 124 37.62 3.57 -40.87
N VAL A 125 36.90 3.39 -39.73
CA VAL A 125 35.61 2.65 -39.72
C VAL A 125 34.55 3.52 -40.36
N SER A 126 34.41 3.46 -41.69
CA SER A 126 33.45 4.25 -42.48
C SER A 126 32.08 3.55 -42.68
N GLN A 127 32.04 2.21 -42.58
CA GLN A 127 30.80 1.44 -42.74
C GLN A 127 30.57 0.48 -41.56
N GLY A 128 29.38 0.50 -41.00
CA GLY A 128 28.89 -0.46 -40.01
C GLY A 128 28.53 -1.80 -40.68
N ALA A 129 29.01 -2.91 -40.14
CA ALA A 129 28.77 -4.25 -40.68
C ALA A 129 27.78 -5.07 -39.83
N SER A 130 27.21 -4.49 -38.75
CA SER A 130 26.29 -5.21 -37.87
C SER A 130 24.86 -5.16 -38.39
N THR A 131 24.22 -6.31 -38.47
CA THR A 131 22.78 -6.40 -38.80
C THR A 131 21.89 -5.90 -37.67
N LEU A 132 20.60 -5.59 -37.97
CA LEU A 132 19.61 -5.24 -36.97
C LEU A 132 19.42 -6.35 -35.90
N THR A 133 19.53 -7.62 -36.31
CA THR A 133 19.45 -8.75 -35.38
C THR A 133 20.66 -8.74 -34.41
N GLN A 134 21.86 -8.46 -34.87
CA GLN A 134 23.04 -8.32 -34.02
C GLN A 134 22.93 -7.09 -33.10
N GLN A 135 22.37 -6.00 -33.58
CA GLN A 135 22.13 -4.81 -32.78
C GLN A 135 21.03 -5.10 -31.71
N TYR A 136 20.00 -5.87 -32.05
CA TYR A 136 18.99 -6.32 -31.06
C TYR A 136 19.66 -7.14 -29.95
N VAL A 137 20.45 -8.13 -30.26
CA VAL A 137 21.18 -8.95 -29.29
C VAL A 137 22.03 -8.07 -28.37
N LYS A 138 22.84 -7.17 -28.94
CA LYS A 138 23.64 -6.24 -28.14
C LYS A 138 22.80 -5.39 -27.19
N ASN A 139 21.77 -4.71 -27.70
CA ASN A 139 20.94 -3.82 -26.89
C ASN A 139 20.17 -4.59 -25.81
N TYR A 140 19.72 -5.81 -26.12
CA TYR A 140 19.07 -6.69 -25.16
C TYR A 140 20.03 -7.08 -24.02
N LEU A 141 21.23 -7.51 -24.33
CA LEU A 141 22.25 -7.84 -23.32
C LEU A 141 22.58 -6.64 -22.42
N VAL A 142 22.71 -5.45 -23.00
CA VAL A 142 23.05 -4.23 -22.26
C VAL A 142 21.89 -3.72 -21.41
N HIS A 143 20.69 -3.60 -21.99
CA HIS A 143 19.57 -2.85 -21.38
C HIS A 143 18.51 -3.74 -20.71
N VAL A 144 18.57 -5.06 -20.92
CA VAL A 144 17.67 -6.00 -20.27
C VAL A 144 18.43 -6.91 -19.31
N VAL A 145 19.37 -7.69 -19.81
CA VAL A 145 20.09 -8.71 -19.01
C VAL A 145 21.05 -8.06 -18.00
N ALA A 146 21.92 -7.16 -18.47
CA ALA A 146 22.97 -6.53 -17.66
C ALA A 146 22.55 -5.19 -17.04
N ARG A 147 21.26 -4.80 -17.09
CA ARG A 147 20.77 -3.46 -16.69
C ARG A 147 21.23 -2.98 -15.31
N ASN A 148 21.40 -3.88 -14.35
CA ASN A 148 21.79 -3.57 -12.97
C ASN A 148 23.28 -3.85 -12.68
N ASN A 149 24.06 -4.25 -13.71
CA ASN A 149 25.46 -4.60 -13.55
C ASN A 149 26.35 -3.85 -14.53
N LYS A 150 26.95 -2.75 -14.08
CA LYS A 150 27.83 -1.91 -14.91
C LYS A 150 29.00 -2.66 -15.53
N LEU A 151 29.58 -3.67 -14.83
CA LEU A 151 30.66 -4.48 -15.35
C LEU A 151 30.19 -5.36 -16.51
N GLU A 152 29.06 -6.02 -16.37
CA GLU A 152 28.46 -6.82 -17.45
C GLU A 152 28.01 -5.95 -18.63
N GLN A 153 27.48 -4.74 -18.37
CA GLN A 153 27.19 -3.75 -19.43
C GLN A 153 28.47 -3.39 -20.21
N ALA A 154 29.56 -3.10 -19.50
CA ALA A 154 30.84 -2.80 -20.13
C ALA A 154 31.33 -3.98 -21.00
N LYS A 155 31.30 -5.22 -20.51
CA LYS A 155 31.60 -6.44 -21.26
C LYS A 155 30.71 -6.61 -22.51
N ALA A 156 29.41 -6.32 -22.39
CA ALA A 156 28.50 -6.38 -23.52
C ALA A 156 28.73 -5.26 -24.57
N GLN A 157 29.49 -4.23 -24.23
CA GLN A 157 29.85 -3.11 -25.11
C GLN A 157 31.30 -3.12 -25.59
N GLU A 158 32.15 -4.02 -25.07
CA GLU A 158 33.57 -4.14 -25.50
C GLU A 158 33.71 -4.28 -27.00
N GLN A 159 34.76 -3.63 -27.57
CA GLN A 159 35.05 -3.72 -29.00
C GLN A 159 35.98 -4.89 -29.31
N THR A 160 35.54 -6.13 -28.99
CA THR A 160 36.32 -7.35 -29.20
C THR A 160 35.72 -8.23 -30.29
N ILE A 161 36.58 -9.00 -30.99
CA ILE A 161 36.14 -9.99 -31.97
C ILE A 161 35.28 -11.08 -31.29
N ALA A 162 35.67 -11.52 -30.09
CA ALA A 162 34.93 -12.52 -29.32
C ALA A 162 33.48 -12.10 -29.05
N ARG A 163 33.27 -10.84 -28.64
CA ARG A 163 31.91 -10.30 -28.48
C ARG A 163 31.14 -10.31 -29.81
N LYS A 164 31.73 -9.87 -30.90
CA LYS A 164 31.09 -9.88 -32.24
C LYS A 164 30.74 -11.27 -32.73
N MET A 165 31.59 -12.26 -32.49
CA MET A 165 31.29 -13.66 -32.79
C MET A 165 30.13 -14.20 -31.97
N ARG A 166 30.07 -13.84 -30.68
CA ARG A 166 28.93 -14.19 -29.79
C ARG A 166 27.63 -13.59 -30.31
N GLU A 167 27.62 -12.28 -30.62
CA GLU A 167 26.46 -11.60 -31.19
C GLU A 167 25.98 -12.29 -32.50
N ALA A 168 26.90 -12.59 -33.41
CA ALA A 168 26.59 -13.25 -34.67
C ALA A 168 25.97 -14.64 -34.47
N ARG A 169 26.54 -15.45 -33.56
CA ARG A 169 26.00 -16.79 -33.26
C ARG A 169 24.59 -16.72 -32.65
N ILE A 170 24.39 -15.83 -31.67
CA ILE A 170 23.04 -15.64 -31.05
C ILE A 170 22.04 -15.16 -32.12
N SER A 171 22.45 -14.25 -33.00
CA SER A 171 21.61 -13.73 -34.08
C SER A 171 21.17 -14.80 -35.07
N LEU A 172 22.05 -15.73 -35.43
CA LEU A 172 21.73 -16.88 -36.28
C LEU A 172 20.74 -17.84 -35.60
N GLN A 173 20.87 -18.08 -34.30
CA GLN A 173 19.94 -18.91 -33.54
C GLN A 173 18.58 -18.22 -33.39
N LEU A 174 18.57 -16.92 -33.18
CA LEU A 174 17.35 -16.13 -33.00
C LEU A 174 16.48 -16.13 -34.25
N GLU A 175 17.09 -15.94 -35.43
CA GLU A 175 16.36 -15.93 -36.70
C GLU A 175 15.84 -17.31 -37.16
N ARG A 176 16.31 -18.38 -36.52
CA ARG A 176 15.70 -19.71 -36.68
C ARG A 176 14.40 -19.88 -35.88
N LYS A 177 14.22 -19.07 -34.83
CA LYS A 177 13.10 -19.18 -33.90
C LYS A 177 12.04 -18.10 -34.11
N LEU A 178 12.44 -16.91 -34.56
CA LEU A 178 11.61 -15.73 -34.71
C LEU A 178 11.57 -15.23 -36.14
N GLY A 179 10.40 -14.80 -36.62
CA GLY A 179 10.25 -14.13 -37.91
C GLY A 179 10.88 -12.71 -37.90
N LYS A 180 11.19 -12.20 -39.08
CA LYS A 180 11.79 -10.87 -39.27
C LYS A 180 10.99 -9.73 -38.64
N GLU A 181 9.67 -9.74 -38.78
CA GLU A 181 8.77 -8.73 -38.20
C GLU A 181 8.83 -8.75 -36.67
N GLU A 182 8.87 -9.93 -36.05
CA GLU A 182 9.00 -10.07 -34.61
C GLU A 182 10.35 -9.57 -34.10
N ILE A 183 11.46 -9.88 -34.80
CA ILE A 183 12.81 -9.40 -34.45
C ILE A 183 12.86 -7.87 -34.53
N LEU A 184 12.29 -7.29 -35.60
CA LEU A 184 12.25 -5.85 -35.81
C LEU A 184 11.44 -5.15 -34.70
N ALA A 185 10.29 -5.71 -34.32
CA ALA A 185 9.48 -5.18 -33.23
C ALA A 185 10.20 -5.30 -31.89
N ARG A 186 10.85 -6.42 -31.60
CA ARG A 186 11.65 -6.62 -30.38
C ARG A 186 12.83 -5.64 -30.30
N TYR A 187 13.51 -5.40 -31.40
CA TYR A 187 14.55 -4.38 -31.48
C TYR A 187 13.99 -3.01 -31.11
N LEU A 188 12.90 -2.59 -31.79
CA LEU A 188 12.26 -1.30 -31.57
C LEU A 188 11.66 -1.16 -30.16
N ASN A 189 11.35 -2.26 -29.48
CA ASN A 189 10.91 -2.25 -28.08
C ASN A 189 12.05 -2.16 -27.06
N VAL A 190 13.31 -2.49 -27.43
CA VAL A 190 14.44 -2.56 -26.49
C VAL A 190 15.36 -1.36 -26.61
N VAL A 191 15.55 -0.82 -27.81
CA VAL A 191 16.53 0.22 -28.11
C VAL A 191 16.23 1.52 -27.35
N PRO A 192 17.28 2.22 -26.81
CA PRO A 192 17.11 3.53 -26.18
C PRO A 192 16.93 4.64 -27.23
N PHE A 193 16.05 5.58 -26.93
CA PHE A 193 15.84 6.84 -27.67
C PHE A 193 16.18 8.09 -26.84
N GLY A 194 16.59 7.91 -25.59
CA GLY A 194 16.96 8.98 -24.67
C GLY A 194 17.44 8.39 -23.36
N SER A 195 17.73 9.20 -22.36
CA SER A 195 18.28 8.73 -21.08
C SER A 195 17.37 7.74 -20.35
N THR A 196 16.06 7.99 -20.37
CA THR A 196 15.05 7.14 -19.72
C THR A 196 14.03 6.57 -20.72
N ILE A 197 14.07 6.98 -22.00
CA ILE A 197 13.10 6.62 -23.04
C ILE A 197 13.60 5.37 -23.78
N TYR A 198 12.87 4.26 -23.64
CA TYR A 198 13.21 2.99 -24.26
C TYR A 198 12.01 2.46 -25.04
N GLY A 199 12.28 2.05 -26.28
CA GLY A 199 11.27 1.51 -27.16
C GLY A 199 10.47 2.56 -27.91
N ILE A 200 9.92 2.12 -29.06
CA ILE A 200 9.30 3.00 -30.05
C ILE A 200 8.01 3.67 -29.53
N ALA A 201 7.22 2.99 -28.69
CA ALA A 201 6.00 3.59 -28.13
C ALA A 201 6.32 4.73 -27.17
N ALA A 202 7.30 4.52 -26.29
CA ALA A 202 7.75 5.55 -25.37
C ALA A 202 8.34 6.75 -26.12
N ALA A 203 9.11 6.50 -27.18
CA ALA A 203 9.69 7.55 -28.03
C ALA A 203 8.61 8.34 -28.81
N ALA A 204 7.67 7.66 -29.45
CA ALA A 204 6.56 8.30 -30.17
C ALA A 204 5.72 9.20 -29.23
N GLN A 205 5.43 8.70 -28.03
CA GLN A 205 4.69 9.46 -27.03
C GLN A 205 5.47 10.66 -26.51
N ALA A 206 6.75 10.44 -26.13
CA ALA A 206 7.56 11.49 -25.52
C ALA A 206 7.91 12.62 -26.50
N TYR A 207 8.38 12.28 -27.72
CA TYR A 207 8.84 13.28 -28.68
C TYR A 207 7.73 13.90 -29.51
N PHE A 208 6.62 13.18 -29.75
CA PHE A 208 5.59 13.62 -30.72
C PHE A 208 4.16 13.58 -30.15
N ASN A 209 3.96 13.13 -28.94
CA ASN A 209 2.62 12.93 -28.35
C ASN A 209 1.70 12.11 -29.27
N THR A 210 2.25 11.04 -29.86
CA THR A 210 1.55 10.16 -30.82
C THR A 210 1.84 8.69 -30.51
N THR A 211 1.24 7.79 -31.31
CA THR A 211 1.44 6.34 -31.21
C THR A 211 2.33 5.83 -32.33
N PRO A 212 3.01 4.65 -32.18
CA PRO A 212 3.95 4.13 -33.18
C PRO A 212 3.36 3.87 -34.57
N ASP A 213 2.07 3.54 -34.64
CA ASP A 213 1.32 3.30 -35.89
C ASP A 213 1.03 4.59 -36.66
N LYS A 214 1.07 5.75 -35.99
CA LYS A 214 0.76 7.07 -36.57
C LYS A 214 2.00 7.90 -36.87
N LEU A 215 3.20 7.36 -36.69
CA LEU A 215 4.43 8.08 -36.99
C LEU A 215 4.52 8.46 -38.47
N THR A 216 4.75 9.75 -38.76
CA THR A 216 4.97 10.29 -40.13
C THR A 216 6.36 9.93 -40.65
N VAL A 217 6.65 10.20 -41.94
CA VAL A 217 7.99 9.98 -42.52
C VAL A 217 9.06 10.77 -41.79
N PRO A 218 8.93 12.11 -41.55
CA PRO A 218 9.94 12.88 -40.81
C PRO A 218 10.15 12.36 -39.38
N GLN A 219 9.08 12.01 -38.65
CA GLN A 219 9.15 11.49 -37.30
C GLN A 219 9.84 10.12 -37.25
N SER A 220 9.47 9.22 -38.18
CA SER A 220 10.09 7.90 -38.31
C SER A 220 11.58 8.00 -38.65
N ALA A 221 11.94 8.90 -39.59
CA ALA A 221 13.32 9.13 -39.98
C ALA A 221 14.16 9.73 -38.84
N MET A 222 13.59 10.63 -38.04
CA MET A 222 14.26 11.18 -36.85
C MET A 222 14.55 10.07 -35.85
N LEU A 223 13.54 9.29 -35.43
CA LEU A 223 13.73 8.19 -34.49
C LEU A 223 14.71 7.14 -35.02
N ALA A 224 14.60 6.72 -36.27
CA ALA A 224 15.55 5.79 -36.87
C ALA A 224 16.99 6.34 -36.92
N GLY A 225 17.15 7.66 -37.06
CA GLY A 225 18.43 8.33 -36.97
C GLY A 225 19.05 8.34 -35.59
N MET A 226 18.22 8.40 -34.55
CA MET A 226 18.65 8.51 -33.13
C MET A 226 19.20 7.19 -32.57
N VAL A 227 18.76 6.02 -33.02
CA VAL A 227 19.10 4.72 -32.41
C VAL A 227 20.61 4.45 -32.35
N ASN A 228 21.36 5.04 -33.26
CA ASN A 228 22.83 4.87 -33.32
C ASN A 228 23.55 5.62 -32.18
N SER A 229 23.04 6.79 -31.78
CA SER A 229 23.66 7.62 -30.74
C SER A 229 22.62 8.55 -30.10
N PRO A 230 21.71 8.01 -29.27
CA PRO A 230 20.57 8.77 -28.74
C PRO A 230 20.97 10.07 -28.03
N SER A 231 22.04 10.07 -27.25
CA SER A 231 22.48 11.26 -26.50
C SER A 231 23.16 12.32 -27.38
N ALA A 232 23.88 11.92 -28.44
CA ALA A 232 24.55 12.86 -29.35
C ALA A 232 23.59 13.45 -30.41
N LEU A 233 22.43 12.81 -30.59
CA LEU A 233 21.41 13.15 -31.57
C LEU A 233 20.08 13.50 -30.88
N ASP A 234 20.14 13.87 -29.59
CA ASP A 234 18.99 14.34 -28.83
C ASP A 234 18.43 15.61 -29.49
N PRO A 235 17.17 15.60 -29.96
CA PRO A 235 16.59 16.72 -30.72
C PRO A 235 16.30 17.96 -29.88
N GLU A 236 16.20 17.85 -28.54
CA GLU A 236 16.09 19.01 -27.66
C GLU A 236 17.45 19.65 -27.41
N ALA A 237 18.50 18.83 -27.17
CA ALA A 237 19.85 19.30 -26.90
C ALA A 237 20.62 19.72 -28.16
N TYR A 238 20.40 19.04 -29.29
CA TYR A 238 21.14 19.21 -30.53
C TYR A 238 20.21 19.20 -31.75
N PRO A 239 19.27 20.16 -31.90
CA PRO A 239 18.23 20.16 -32.95
C PRO A 239 18.84 20.10 -34.38
N ASP A 240 19.90 20.86 -34.67
CA ASP A 240 20.53 20.87 -35.98
C ASP A 240 21.15 19.54 -36.36
N LYS A 241 21.82 18.85 -35.40
CA LYS A 241 22.39 17.52 -35.63
C LYS A 241 21.28 16.46 -35.84
N ALA A 242 20.18 16.57 -35.09
CA ALA A 242 19.02 15.70 -35.24
C ALA A 242 18.36 15.91 -36.63
N LEU A 243 18.21 17.16 -37.06
CA LEU A 243 17.68 17.53 -38.38
C LEU A 243 18.54 16.99 -39.52
N ASP A 244 19.85 17.20 -39.47
CA ASP A 244 20.80 16.67 -40.44
C ASP A 244 20.75 15.14 -40.49
N ARG A 245 20.73 14.48 -39.36
CA ARG A 245 20.68 13.01 -39.30
C ARG A 245 19.35 12.49 -39.85
N ARG A 246 18.23 13.11 -39.52
CA ARG A 246 16.90 12.82 -40.06
C ARG A 246 16.88 12.91 -41.59
N ASN A 247 17.45 13.99 -42.16
CA ASN A 247 17.47 14.19 -43.58
C ASN A 247 18.30 13.11 -44.28
N LYS A 248 19.46 12.71 -43.71
CA LYS A 248 20.27 11.58 -44.20
C LYS A 248 19.47 10.27 -44.17
N VAL A 249 18.64 10.03 -43.19
CA VAL A 249 17.76 8.85 -43.17
C VAL A 249 16.74 8.91 -44.30
N ILE A 250 16.11 10.07 -44.52
CA ILE A 250 15.16 10.27 -45.63
C ILE A 250 15.85 10.00 -46.99
N ASP A 251 17.06 10.51 -47.17
CA ASP A 251 17.85 10.23 -48.40
C ASP A 251 18.10 8.72 -48.57
N ARG A 252 18.43 8.01 -47.51
CA ARG A 252 18.59 6.53 -47.52
C ARG A 252 17.27 5.79 -47.83
N MET A 253 16.12 6.31 -47.35
CA MET A 253 14.82 5.75 -47.73
C MET A 253 14.52 5.90 -49.23
N VAL A 254 14.90 7.05 -49.83
CA VAL A 254 14.76 7.28 -51.28
C VAL A 254 15.76 6.39 -52.06
N GLU A 255 17.02 6.32 -51.66
CA GLU A 255 18.03 5.47 -52.27
C GLU A 255 17.70 3.97 -52.27
N ASN A 256 16.90 3.54 -51.29
CA ASN A 256 16.48 2.13 -51.13
C ASN A 256 15.04 1.86 -51.61
N ASP A 257 14.48 2.75 -52.44
CA ASP A 257 13.12 2.64 -53.01
C ASP A 257 12.00 2.46 -52.01
N LYS A 258 12.18 2.97 -50.76
CA LYS A 258 11.19 2.97 -49.71
C LYS A 258 10.36 4.26 -49.67
N LEU A 259 10.80 5.27 -50.39
CA LEU A 259 10.15 6.59 -50.47
C LEU A 259 10.42 7.19 -51.84
N SER A 260 9.38 7.82 -52.45
CA SER A 260 9.59 8.56 -53.68
C SER A 260 10.45 9.80 -53.46
N ARG A 261 11.20 10.24 -54.49
CA ARG A 261 12.02 11.44 -54.39
C ARG A 261 11.23 12.66 -53.98
N ASP A 262 10.04 12.88 -54.58
CA ASP A 262 9.24 14.05 -54.27
C ASP A 262 8.71 14.04 -52.83
N ALA A 263 8.30 12.89 -52.32
CA ALA A 263 7.90 12.72 -50.93
C ALA A 263 9.09 12.92 -49.96
N GLY A 264 10.29 12.49 -50.35
CA GLY A 264 11.52 12.72 -49.61
C GLY A 264 11.86 14.19 -49.46
N GLU A 265 11.83 14.91 -50.61
CA GLU A 265 12.06 16.37 -50.62
C GLU A 265 11.00 17.15 -49.84
N ALA A 266 9.74 16.73 -49.91
CA ALA A 266 8.67 17.32 -49.10
C ALA A 266 8.94 17.10 -47.59
N ALA A 267 9.25 15.85 -47.17
CA ALA A 267 9.53 15.50 -45.79
C ALA A 267 10.75 16.23 -45.19
N LYS A 268 11.79 16.52 -46.00
CA LYS A 268 12.97 17.28 -45.55
C LYS A 268 12.66 18.75 -45.26
N LYS A 269 11.64 19.33 -45.89
CA LYS A 269 11.21 20.73 -45.66
C LYS A 269 10.46 20.90 -44.31
N GLU A 270 9.93 19.82 -43.74
CA GLU A 270 9.26 19.87 -42.46
C GLU A 270 10.26 20.07 -41.31
N GLY A 271 9.88 20.78 -40.26
CA GLY A 271 10.63 20.85 -39.01
C GLY A 271 10.73 19.49 -38.29
N LEU A 272 11.33 19.44 -37.11
CA LEU A 272 11.41 18.22 -36.30
C LEU A 272 10.04 17.77 -35.76
N GLY A 273 9.07 18.69 -35.65
CA GLY A 273 7.72 18.38 -35.21
C GLY A 273 7.61 17.86 -33.76
N LEU A 274 8.54 18.30 -32.90
CA LEU A 274 8.59 17.87 -31.50
C LEU A 274 7.39 18.36 -30.71
N ALA A 275 6.94 17.56 -29.78
CA ALA A 275 6.05 18.01 -28.70
C ALA A 275 6.78 19.05 -27.84
N ALA A 276 6.11 20.12 -27.44
CA ALA A 276 6.68 21.18 -26.62
C ALA A 276 6.05 21.19 -25.22
N PRO A 277 6.79 20.85 -24.19
CA PRO A 277 8.10 20.22 -24.18
C PRO A 277 8.03 18.69 -24.46
N VAL A 278 9.17 18.09 -24.80
CA VAL A 278 9.31 16.61 -24.81
C VAL A 278 9.13 16.09 -23.36
N ARG A 279 8.19 15.18 -23.15
CA ARG A 279 7.85 14.71 -21.81
C ARG A 279 7.70 13.20 -21.73
N THR A 280 8.40 12.62 -20.77
CA THR A 280 8.00 11.34 -20.21
C THR A 280 6.99 11.54 -19.07
N PRO A 281 6.10 10.60 -18.81
CA PRO A 281 5.31 10.64 -17.58
C PRO A 281 6.22 10.84 -16.36
N PRO A 282 5.83 11.68 -15.40
CA PRO A 282 6.61 11.83 -14.18
C PRO A 282 6.77 10.48 -13.47
N ASN A 283 8.01 10.13 -13.12
CA ASN A 283 8.37 8.84 -12.50
C ASN A 283 8.25 8.90 -10.98
N GLY A 284 7.77 7.82 -10.39
CA GLY A 284 7.64 7.67 -8.95
C GLY A 284 6.49 8.47 -8.35
N CYS A 285 6.42 8.49 -7.02
CA CYS A 285 5.29 9.11 -6.31
C CYS A 285 5.26 10.64 -6.39
N VAL A 286 6.36 11.29 -6.76
CA VAL A 286 6.35 12.71 -7.13
C VAL A 286 5.46 12.94 -8.36
N GLY A 287 5.41 11.97 -9.26
CA GLY A 287 4.54 11.96 -10.44
C GLY A 287 3.06 11.83 -10.13
N ALA A 288 2.69 11.31 -8.95
CA ALA A 288 1.30 11.25 -8.51
C ALA A 288 0.69 12.62 -8.21
N GLY A 289 1.53 13.65 -8.21
CA GLY A 289 1.13 15.02 -7.91
C GLY A 289 1.04 15.31 -6.40
N PRO A 290 0.80 16.59 -6.07
CA PRO A 290 0.87 17.09 -4.71
C PRO A 290 -0.17 16.47 -3.76
N GLU A 291 -1.30 16.02 -4.29
CA GLU A 291 -2.44 15.49 -3.52
C GLU A 291 -2.31 13.99 -3.27
N ASN A 292 -1.86 13.22 -4.29
CA ASN A 292 -1.84 11.75 -4.24
C ASN A 292 -0.46 11.18 -3.87
N GLY A 293 0.58 12.01 -3.77
CA GLY A 293 1.95 11.54 -3.57
C GLY A 293 2.15 10.82 -2.24
N PHE A 294 1.53 11.27 -1.15
CA PHE A 294 1.57 10.58 0.15
C PHE A 294 0.91 9.20 0.08
N PHE A 295 -0.22 9.10 -0.61
CA PHE A 295 -0.89 7.82 -0.79
C PHE A 295 -0.05 6.86 -1.65
N CYS A 296 0.53 7.36 -2.75
CA CYS A 296 1.45 6.59 -3.59
C CYS A 296 2.67 6.09 -2.81
N SER A 297 3.29 6.94 -1.96
CA SER A 297 4.41 6.54 -1.09
C SER A 297 3.98 5.40 -0.16
N TYR A 298 2.82 5.52 0.45
CA TYR A 298 2.27 4.46 1.29
C TYR A 298 2.03 3.15 0.52
N VAL A 299 1.51 3.20 -0.72
CA VAL A 299 1.35 2.03 -1.60
C VAL A 299 2.68 1.31 -1.84
N VAL A 300 3.73 2.05 -2.20
CA VAL A 300 5.06 1.49 -2.45
C VAL A 300 5.63 0.84 -1.19
N ASN A 301 5.60 1.56 -0.07
CA ASN A 301 6.09 1.06 1.22
C ASN A 301 5.28 -0.16 1.71
N TYR A 302 3.98 -0.18 1.47
CA TYR A 302 3.10 -1.29 1.82
C TYR A 302 3.45 -2.55 1.04
N LEU A 303 3.61 -2.45 -0.28
CA LEU A 303 3.98 -3.57 -1.14
C LEU A 303 5.40 -4.08 -0.85
N GLN A 304 6.34 -3.19 -0.51
CA GLN A 304 7.68 -3.60 -0.08
C GLN A 304 7.64 -4.44 1.20
N ARG A 305 6.82 -4.04 2.18
CA ARG A 305 6.59 -4.86 3.39
C ARG A 305 5.89 -6.18 3.10
N ALA A 306 5.04 -6.22 2.07
CA ALA A 306 4.39 -7.44 1.59
C ALA A 306 5.31 -8.34 0.73
N GLY A 307 6.59 -7.97 0.55
CA GLY A 307 7.61 -8.79 -0.10
C GLY A 307 7.94 -8.43 -1.56
N PHE A 308 7.35 -7.38 -2.13
CA PHE A 308 7.76 -6.88 -3.44
C PHE A 308 9.07 -6.10 -3.31
N SER A 309 10.09 -6.45 -4.10
CA SER A 309 11.30 -5.65 -4.15
C SER A 309 11.08 -4.33 -4.90
N GLU A 310 11.89 -3.31 -4.62
CA GLU A 310 11.87 -2.05 -5.37
C GLU A 310 12.08 -2.30 -6.86
N GLU A 311 13.01 -3.19 -7.20
CA GLU A 311 13.27 -3.59 -8.58
C GLU A 311 12.02 -4.17 -9.25
N GLN A 312 11.32 -5.10 -8.58
CA GLN A 312 10.07 -5.66 -9.12
C GLN A 312 9.02 -4.57 -9.36
N LEU A 313 8.83 -3.64 -8.42
CA LEU A 313 7.89 -2.54 -8.56
C LEU A 313 8.23 -1.59 -9.71
N ARG A 314 9.53 -1.42 -10.04
CA ARG A 314 9.99 -0.49 -11.09
C ARG A 314 10.14 -1.14 -12.46
N THR A 315 10.21 -2.47 -12.54
CA THR A 315 10.52 -3.19 -13.80
C THR A 315 9.53 -4.29 -14.15
N GLY A 316 8.65 -4.66 -13.21
CA GLY A 316 7.76 -5.81 -13.37
C GLY A 316 6.60 -5.58 -14.33
N GLY A 317 6.23 -4.34 -14.63
CA GLY A 317 5.09 -4.04 -15.49
C GLY A 317 3.75 -4.32 -14.81
N TYR A 318 3.67 -4.12 -13.50
CA TYR A 318 2.44 -4.34 -12.75
C TYR A 318 1.39 -3.26 -13.03
N THR A 319 0.13 -3.65 -12.91
CA THR A 319 -0.99 -2.71 -12.69
C THR A 319 -1.44 -2.86 -11.24
N ILE A 320 -1.21 -1.83 -10.43
CA ILE A 320 -1.55 -1.80 -9.02
C ILE A 320 -2.82 -0.96 -8.89
N GLN A 321 -3.98 -1.62 -8.80
CA GLN A 321 -5.23 -0.93 -8.49
C GLN A 321 -5.32 -0.73 -6.99
N THR A 322 -5.48 0.54 -6.60
CA THR A 322 -5.51 0.95 -5.19
C THR A 322 -6.94 1.19 -4.71
N THR A 323 -7.07 1.47 -3.42
CA THR A 323 -8.32 1.87 -2.77
C THR A 323 -8.51 3.40 -2.74
N LEU A 324 -7.58 4.18 -3.32
CA LEU A 324 -7.63 5.64 -3.33
C LEU A 324 -8.94 6.17 -3.92
N ASP A 325 -9.64 6.96 -3.14
CA ASP A 325 -10.82 7.72 -3.55
C ASP A 325 -10.41 9.16 -3.85
N ARG A 326 -10.46 9.56 -5.13
CA ARG A 326 -10.07 10.93 -5.54
C ARG A 326 -10.94 12.00 -4.91
N ALA A 327 -12.24 11.76 -4.81
CA ALA A 327 -13.16 12.73 -4.22
C ALA A 327 -12.89 12.91 -2.72
N ALA A 328 -12.71 11.82 -1.98
CA ALA A 328 -12.32 11.85 -0.58
C ALA A 328 -10.96 12.54 -0.38
N THR A 329 -9.96 12.22 -1.23
CA THR A 329 -8.63 12.83 -1.20
C THR A 329 -8.72 14.34 -1.41
N GLN A 330 -9.44 14.79 -2.45
CA GLN A 330 -9.59 16.23 -2.74
C GLN A 330 -10.32 16.97 -1.62
N GLN A 331 -11.40 16.40 -1.07
CA GLN A 331 -12.15 17.00 0.04
C GLN A 331 -11.29 17.10 1.30
N ALA A 332 -10.56 16.03 1.63
CA ALA A 332 -9.65 16.02 2.78
C ALA A 332 -8.49 17.00 2.61
N LYS A 333 -7.89 17.08 1.42
CA LYS A 333 -6.82 18.03 1.10
C LYS A 333 -7.28 19.46 1.24
N GLN A 334 -8.43 19.80 0.67
CA GLN A 334 -9.03 21.16 0.80
C GLN A 334 -9.30 21.53 2.25
N ALA A 335 -9.88 20.60 3.04
CA ALA A 335 -10.14 20.84 4.45
C ALA A 335 -8.85 20.97 5.28
N ALA A 336 -7.82 20.17 4.99
CA ALA A 336 -6.53 20.26 5.64
C ALA A 336 -5.84 21.62 5.39
N GLU A 337 -5.90 22.10 4.14
CA GLU A 337 -5.36 23.43 3.74
C GLU A 337 -6.17 24.60 4.28
N ALA A 338 -7.49 24.44 4.39
CA ALA A 338 -8.36 25.43 5.01
C ALA A 338 -8.14 25.52 6.53
N GLY A 339 -7.76 24.41 7.16
CA GLY A 339 -7.38 24.38 8.57
C GLY A 339 -6.02 25.03 8.85
N VAL A 340 -5.02 24.68 8.05
CA VAL A 340 -3.65 25.22 8.10
C VAL A 340 -3.17 25.48 6.67
N GLY A 341 -3.02 26.74 6.29
CA GLY A 341 -2.58 27.11 4.93
C GLY A 341 -1.21 26.51 4.58
N LYS A 342 -1.00 26.19 3.30
CA LYS A 342 0.28 25.66 2.77
C LYS A 342 1.50 26.48 3.17
N GLY A 343 1.35 27.82 3.21
CA GLY A 343 2.40 28.78 3.53
C GLY A 343 2.75 28.88 5.02
N VAL A 344 2.00 28.25 5.91
CA VAL A 344 2.29 28.27 7.35
C VAL A 344 3.55 27.48 7.66
N ASP A 345 4.52 28.12 8.30
CA ASP A 345 5.82 27.50 8.57
C ASP A 345 5.78 26.56 9.76
N GLY A 346 6.43 25.40 9.64
CA GLY A 346 6.66 24.46 10.72
C GLY A 346 5.40 23.77 11.26
N ILE A 347 4.25 23.85 10.59
CA ILE A 347 3.00 23.21 11.05
C ILE A 347 2.39 22.35 9.95
N ALA A 348 2.30 21.05 10.20
CA ALA A 348 1.55 20.10 9.42
C ALA A 348 0.12 19.94 9.94
N ASN A 349 -0.84 19.74 9.03
CA ASN A 349 -2.20 19.34 9.31
C ASN A 349 -2.51 18.14 8.42
N THR A 350 -2.47 16.94 9.00
CA THR A 350 -2.58 15.65 8.28
C THR A 350 -3.94 15.04 8.47
N MET A 351 -4.42 14.31 7.47
CA MET A 351 -5.65 13.51 7.58
C MET A 351 -5.46 12.16 6.91
N ALA A 352 -5.91 11.11 7.58
CA ALA A 352 -6.04 9.76 7.06
C ALA A 352 -7.50 9.32 7.13
N ILE A 353 -8.00 8.68 6.06
CA ILE A 353 -9.37 8.17 5.97
C ILE A 353 -9.33 6.69 5.65
N VAL A 354 -10.03 5.91 6.47
CA VAL A 354 -10.14 4.45 6.36
C VAL A 354 -11.62 4.07 6.27
N LYS A 355 -11.96 3.16 5.36
CA LYS A 355 -13.27 2.53 5.31
C LYS A 355 -13.27 1.34 6.25
N PRO A 356 -14.11 1.34 7.31
CA PRO A 356 -14.22 0.23 8.24
C PRO A 356 -14.82 -1.02 7.56
N GLY A 357 -14.51 -2.19 8.12
CA GLY A 357 -15.09 -3.45 7.65
C GLY A 357 -14.58 -4.65 8.45
N LYS A 358 -15.34 -5.74 8.45
CA LYS A 358 -14.94 -6.97 9.18
C LYS A 358 -13.92 -7.83 8.42
N GLU A 359 -13.76 -7.59 7.12
CA GLU A 359 -12.85 -8.35 6.24
C GLU A 359 -11.68 -7.51 5.72
N ARG A 360 -11.82 -6.20 5.70
CA ARG A 360 -10.82 -5.25 5.20
C ARG A 360 -10.99 -3.89 5.84
N HIS A 361 -9.87 -3.17 5.98
CA HIS A 361 -9.82 -1.74 6.26
C HIS A 361 -9.15 -1.04 5.06
N ASP A 362 -9.96 -0.48 4.16
CA ASP A 362 -9.43 0.19 2.95
C ASP A 362 -9.01 1.62 3.27
N VAL A 363 -7.77 1.97 2.95
CA VAL A 363 -7.29 3.35 3.05
C VAL A 363 -7.80 4.14 1.85
N LEU A 364 -8.66 5.13 2.08
CA LEU A 364 -9.29 5.92 1.01
C LEU A 364 -8.51 7.18 0.64
N ALA A 365 -7.88 7.82 1.64
CA ALA A 365 -7.12 9.06 1.46
C ALA A 365 -6.03 9.21 2.51
N LEU A 366 -4.90 9.76 2.09
CA LEU A 366 -3.77 10.17 2.94
C LEU A 366 -3.30 11.54 2.47
N VAL A 367 -3.57 12.58 3.24
CA VAL A 367 -3.29 13.96 2.86
C VAL A 367 -2.62 14.77 3.98
N ALA A 368 -1.99 15.84 3.59
CA ALA A 368 -1.49 16.88 4.48
C ALA A 368 -1.79 18.27 3.86
N ASN A 369 -1.72 19.34 4.66
CA ASN A 369 -1.67 20.70 4.13
C ASN A 369 -0.39 20.94 3.30
N ARG A 370 0.66 20.14 3.50
CA ARG A 370 1.86 20.11 2.65
C ARG A 370 1.55 19.42 1.33
N ASP A 371 2.21 19.87 0.26
CA ASP A 371 2.23 19.18 -1.00
C ASP A 371 3.32 18.10 -1.00
N TYR A 372 3.04 16.94 -1.60
CA TYR A 372 4.07 15.93 -1.80
C TYR A 372 4.99 16.34 -2.95
N GLY A 373 6.30 16.36 -2.72
CA GLY A 373 7.26 16.75 -3.75
C GLY A 373 8.64 17.12 -3.20
N LEU A 374 9.52 17.57 -4.11
CA LEU A 374 10.94 17.80 -3.82
C LEU A 374 11.31 19.29 -3.65
N LYS A 375 10.37 20.22 -3.88
CA LYS A 375 10.63 21.66 -3.84
C LYS A 375 10.45 22.20 -2.42
N SER A 376 11.51 22.23 -1.65
CA SER A 376 11.50 22.69 -0.26
C SER A 376 11.15 24.18 -0.12
N ASP A 377 11.49 25.00 -1.13
CA ASP A 377 11.09 26.41 -1.23
C ASP A 377 9.57 26.62 -1.31
N LEU A 378 8.87 25.65 -1.91
CA LEU A 378 7.41 25.56 -1.95
C LEU A 378 6.82 24.77 -0.77
N ARG A 379 7.61 24.46 0.26
CA ARG A 379 7.25 23.66 1.43
C ARG A 379 6.71 22.27 1.08
N GLN A 380 7.19 21.71 -0.03
CA GLN A 380 6.94 20.32 -0.38
C GLN A 380 7.77 19.37 0.49
N THR A 381 7.27 18.17 0.68
CA THR A 381 7.97 17.13 1.43
C THR A 381 7.68 15.75 0.86
N THR A 382 8.62 14.83 1.02
CA THR A 382 8.44 13.40 0.75
C THR A 382 8.38 12.56 2.03
N TYR A 383 8.42 13.20 3.21
CA TYR A 383 8.17 12.49 4.48
C TYR A 383 6.72 11.98 4.51
N ASP A 384 6.52 10.79 5.04
CA ASP A 384 5.20 10.13 5.10
C ASP A 384 4.30 10.71 6.20
N LEU A 385 4.06 12.03 6.16
CA LEU A 385 3.36 12.78 7.21
C LEU A 385 2.02 12.14 7.66
N PRO A 386 1.11 11.67 6.77
CA PRO A 386 -0.15 11.08 7.21
C PRO A 386 -0.06 9.59 7.56
N SER A 387 0.94 8.85 7.08
CA SER A 387 1.04 7.39 7.26
C SER A 387 2.20 6.94 8.14
N GLY A 388 3.27 7.71 8.22
CA GLY A 388 4.43 7.46 9.09
C GLY A 388 4.21 7.90 10.54
N VAL A 389 5.17 7.57 11.41
CA VAL A 389 5.20 8.00 12.82
C VAL A 389 5.92 9.36 12.91
N GLU A 390 5.40 10.36 12.18
CA GLU A 390 6.06 11.66 11.97
C GLU A 390 5.69 12.72 13.02
N ASN A 391 4.52 12.60 13.64
CA ASN A 391 4.13 13.46 14.74
C ASN A 391 4.87 13.06 16.03
N LYS A 392 5.97 13.73 16.33
CA LYS A 392 6.85 13.45 17.47
C LYS A 392 6.32 13.93 18.82
N PHE A 393 5.20 14.66 18.82
CA PHE A 393 4.63 15.28 20.03
C PHE A 393 3.41 14.54 20.55
N GLY A 394 2.99 13.45 19.89
CA GLY A 394 1.91 12.59 20.32
C GLY A 394 0.51 13.07 19.92
N ALA A 395 -0.48 12.27 20.31
CA ALA A 395 -1.90 12.53 20.06
C ALA A 395 -2.66 13.01 21.29
N GLY A 396 -1.96 13.22 22.42
CA GLY A 396 -2.59 13.69 23.65
C GLY A 396 -3.67 12.74 24.15
N SER A 397 -4.78 13.31 24.61
CA SER A 397 -5.91 12.61 25.22
C SER A 397 -6.62 11.59 24.35
N ILE A 398 -6.24 11.37 23.09
CA ILE A 398 -6.79 10.25 22.29
C ILE A 398 -6.44 8.90 22.96
N TYR A 399 -5.28 8.80 23.61
CA TYR A 399 -4.86 7.57 24.28
C TYR A 399 -5.73 7.16 25.49
N LYS A 400 -6.57 8.06 26.00
CA LYS A 400 -7.62 7.74 26.98
C LYS A 400 -8.59 6.66 26.48
N VAL A 401 -8.75 6.53 25.16
CA VAL A 401 -9.53 5.46 24.53
C VAL A 401 -8.96 4.09 24.88
N PHE A 402 -7.65 3.92 24.89
CA PHE A 402 -7.01 2.65 25.26
C PHE A 402 -7.16 2.33 26.73
N THR A 403 -7.04 3.33 27.59
CA THR A 403 -7.30 3.20 29.03
C THR A 403 -8.76 2.80 29.30
N ALA A 404 -9.72 3.45 28.62
CA ALA A 404 -11.14 3.09 28.73
C ALA A 404 -11.40 1.66 28.23
N ALA A 405 -10.85 1.27 27.08
CA ALA A 405 -11.01 -0.07 26.52
C ALA A 405 -10.45 -1.16 27.44
N ALA A 406 -9.26 -0.94 28.00
CA ALA A 406 -8.66 -1.87 28.96
C ALA A 406 -9.46 -1.95 30.27
N ALA A 407 -10.04 -0.85 30.73
CA ALA A 407 -10.91 -0.84 31.90
C ALA A 407 -12.24 -1.57 31.63
N LEU A 408 -12.84 -1.40 30.44
CA LEU A 408 -14.03 -2.17 30.02
C LEU A 408 -13.74 -3.68 29.98
N GLU A 409 -12.56 -4.07 29.49
CA GLU A 409 -12.14 -5.48 29.48
C GLU A 409 -12.01 -6.07 30.89
N LYS A 410 -11.64 -5.25 31.88
CA LYS A 410 -11.55 -5.61 33.29
C LYS A 410 -12.90 -5.54 34.03
N GLY A 411 -14.00 -5.23 33.30
CA GLY A 411 -15.36 -5.28 33.84
C GLY A 411 -15.91 -3.92 34.27
N LEU A 412 -15.31 -2.80 33.89
CA LEU A 412 -15.92 -1.48 34.02
C LEU A 412 -17.02 -1.32 32.96
N GLY A 413 -18.09 -0.58 33.26
CA GLY A 413 -19.11 -0.19 32.30
C GLY A 413 -19.03 1.31 31.97
N ILE A 414 -19.57 1.73 30.82
CA ILE A 414 -19.54 3.14 30.39
C ILE A 414 -20.37 4.06 31.29
N GLU A 415 -21.36 3.52 31.99
CA GLU A 415 -22.20 4.24 32.98
C GLU A 415 -21.56 4.24 34.39
N ASN A 416 -20.47 3.47 34.62
CA ASN A 416 -19.82 3.50 35.92
C ASN A 416 -19.14 4.84 36.15
N VAL A 417 -19.28 5.30 37.42
CA VAL A 417 -18.70 6.58 37.84
C VAL A 417 -17.22 6.40 38.18
N ILE A 418 -16.38 7.23 37.63
CA ILE A 418 -14.95 7.33 37.95
C ILE A 418 -14.65 8.64 38.66
N PRO A 419 -13.70 8.68 39.60
CA PRO A 419 -13.27 9.92 40.27
C PRO A 419 -12.54 10.85 39.30
N THR A 420 -12.82 12.14 39.32
CA THR A 420 -12.21 13.16 38.47
C THR A 420 -11.82 14.41 39.30
N PRO A 421 -11.03 14.25 40.39
CA PRO A 421 -10.66 15.38 41.25
C PRO A 421 -9.90 16.45 40.46
N THR A 422 -9.89 17.69 40.92
CA THR A 422 -9.20 18.83 40.28
C THR A 422 -7.70 18.54 40.07
N SER A 423 -7.04 17.87 41.04
CA SER A 423 -5.64 17.45 40.95
C SER A 423 -5.48 16.03 41.49
N HIS A 424 -4.46 15.33 41.03
CA HIS A 424 -4.12 13.98 41.49
C HIS A 424 -2.59 13.84 41.60
N THR A 425 -2.13 13.17 42.67
CA THR A 425 -0.77 12.70 42.80
C THR A 425 -0.78 11.18 42.86
N SER A 426 -0.19 10.54 41.86
CA SER A 426 -0.06 9.08 41.83
C SER A 426 0.76 8.57 43.04
N ARG A 427 0.39 7.39 43.49
CA ARG A 427 1.20 6.58 44.43
C ARG A 427 1.69 5.29 43.74
N VAL A 428 1.40 5.15 42.45
CA VAL A 428 1.80 4.03 41.62
C VAL A 428 2.90 4.45 40.65
N PHE A 429 2.70 5.59 39.98
CA PHE A 429 3.61 6.05 38.94
C PHE A 429 4.63 7.07 39.44
N LYS A 430 5.87 6.90 38.98
CA LYS A 430 7.00 7.80 39.24
C LYS A 430 7.28 8.66 37.98
N GLY A 431 8.31 9.52 38.07
CA GLY A 431 8.71 10.38 36.92
C GLY A 431 7.97 11.72 36.85
N GLY A 432 7.41 12.18 37.97
CA GLY A 432 6.77 13.49 38.07
C GLY A 432 7.72 14.67 37.86
N ALA A 433 7.20 15.80 37.40
CA ALA A 433 7.93 17.06 37.27
C ALA A 433 8.44 17.58 38.66
N GLN A 434 9.34 18.58 38.61
CA GLN A 434 9.94 19.15 39.84
C GLN A 434 8.91 19.67 40.86
N ARG A 435 7.74 20.10 40.40
CA ARG A 435 6.63 20.55 41.25
C ARG A 435 5.91 19.41 42.01
N CYS A 436 6.13 18.17 41.58
CA CYS A 436 5.48 17.01 42.18
C CYS A 436 6.16 16.57 43.49
N PRO A 437 5.44 15.93 44.43
CA PRO A 437 6.00 15.44 45.69
C PRO A 437 7.10 14.41 45.48
N SER A 438 8.13 14.44 46.38
CA SER A 438 9.19 13.44 46.40
C SER A 438 8.65 12.05 46.75
N THR A 439 9.24 10.99 46.21
CA THR A 439 8.97 9.61 46.58
C THR A 439 9.70 9.18 47.85
N GLY A 440 10.66 10.00 48.30
CA GLY A 440 11.64 9.63 49.33
C GLY A 440 12.95 9.08 48.76
N GLU A 441 12.98 8.68 47.48
CA GLU A 441 14.18 8.26 46.77
C GLU A 441 14.88 9.51 46.18
N PRO A 442 16.22 9.65 46.24
CA PRO A 442 16.91 10.80 45.68
C PRO A 442 16.59 10.99 44.19
N GLY A 443 16.21 12.21 43.80
CA GLY A 443 15.92 12.58 42.42
C GLY A 443 14.61 12.01 41.83
N THR A 444 13.84 11.25 42.62
CA THR A 444 12.61 10.61 42.17
C THR A 444 11.38 11.31 42.75
N ARG A 445 10.39 11.56 41.89
CA ARG A 445 9.12 12.20 42.26
C ARG A 445 7.94 11.37 41.83
N TRP A 446 6.87 11.44 42.61
CA TRP A 446 5.59 10.90 42.24
C TRP A 446 5.03 11.66 41.00
N TYR A 447 4.33 11.00 40.11
CA TYR A 447 3.65 11.66 39.02
C TYR A 447 2.47 12.46 39.57
N CYS A 448 2.37 13.73 39.21
CA CYS A 448 1.27 14.59 39.62
C CYS A 448 0.77 15.47 38.49
N LEU A 449 -0.54 15.69 38.42
CA LEU A 449 -1.19 16.45 37.39
C LEU A 449 -2.49 17.10 37.89
N SER A 450 -3.02 18.03 37.08
CA SER A 450 -4.32 18.66 37.27
C SER A 450 -5.15 18.52 36.00
N ASN A 451 -6.47 18.69 36.14
CA ASN A 451 -7.34 18.87 34.99
C ASN A 451 -7.03 20.21 34.33
N PHE A 452 -7.42 20.33 33.05
CA PHE A 452 -7.27 21.59 32.28
C PHE A 452 -8.08 22.72 32.90
N ASP A 453 -9.26 22.41 33.42
CA ASP A 453 -10.21 23.34 34.03
C ASP A 453 -10.62 22.82 35.42
N SER A 454 -10.78 23.74 36.36
CA SER A 454 -11.25 23.46 37.72
C SER A 454 -12.75 23.21 37.82
N SER A 455 -13.51 23.46 36.74
CA SER A 455 -14.97 23.29 36.68
C SER A 455 -15.44 21.83 36.54
N TYR A 456 -14.51 20.89 36.35
CA TYR A 456 -14.87 19.47 36.29
C TYR A 456 -15.53 19.00 37.60
N PRO A 457 -16.63 18.21 37.51
CA PRO A 457 -17.19 17.53 38.69
C PRO A 457 -16.13 16.61 39.32
N SER A 458 -16.20 16.40 40.62
CA SER A 458 -15.26 15.50 41.34
C SER A 458 -15.40 14.04 40.92
N SER A 459 -16.46 13.68 40.25
CA SER A 459 -16.71 12.37 39.64
C SER A 459 -17.71 12.48 38.49
N MET A 460 -17.63 11.56 37.53
CA MET A 460 -18.58 11.48 36.40
C MET A 460 -18.58 10.08 35.81
N THR A 461 -19.53 9.75 34.94
CA THR A 461 -19.55 8.46 34.25
C THR A 461 -18.37 8.36 33.27
N LEU A 462 -17.92 7.14 32.96
CA LEU A 462 -16.85 6.92 31.98
C LEU A 462 -17.22 7.52 30.62
N GLN A 463 -18.51 7.45 30.19
CA GLN A 463 -18.98 8.08 28.95
C GLN A 463 -18.84 9.60 29.00
N GLN A 464 -19.24 10.25 30.10
CA GLN A 464 -19.01 11.69 30.28
C GLN A 464 -17.52 12.04 30.31
N ALA A 465 -16.71 11.21 30.96
CA ALA A 465 -15.26 11.41 31.00
C ALA A 465 -14.62 11.26 29.61
N LEU A 466 -15.07 10.33 28.75
CA LEU A 466 -14.60 10.23 27.36
C LEU A 466 -14.97 11.49 26.56
N ALA A 467 -16.16 12.03 26.74
CA ALA A 467 -16.64 13.23 26.06
C ALA A 467 -15.94 14.52 26.49
N THR A 468 -15.68 14.68 27.80
CA THR A 468 -15.12 15.94 28.37
C THR A 468 -13.62 15.86 28.66
N SER A 469 -13.05 14.66 28.68
CA SER A 469 -11.60 14.42 28.70
C SER A 469 -10.83 14.88 29.97
N PRO A 470 -11.31 14.63 31.23
CA PRO A 470 -10.55 14.97 32.44
C PRO A 470 -9.24 14.17 32.49
N ASN A 471 -8.10 14.83 32.81
CA ASN A 471 -6.80 14.17 32.88
C ASN A 471 -6.68 13.29 34.12
N THR A 472 -7.11 13.80 35.28
CA THR A 472 -6.97 13.13 36.57
C THR A 472 -7.74 11.82 36.59
N GLY A 473 -8.98 11.81 36.06
CA GLY A 473 -9.79 10.60 36.02
C GLY A 473 -9.18 9.47 35.21
N PHE A 474 -8.54 9.80 34.08
CA PHE A 474 -7.92 8.77 33.23
C PHE A 474 -6.57 8.28 33.79
N VAL A 475 -5.78 9.10 34.48
CA VAL A 475 -4.57 8.63 35.18
C VAL A 475 -4.95 7.72 36.34
N ILE A 476 -5.98 8.06 37.13
CA ILE A 476 -6.51 7.19 38.19
C ILE A 476 -7.01 5.87 37.59
N LEU A 477 -7.71 5.93 36.46
CA LEU A 477 -8.21 4.74 35.76
C LEU A 477 -7.08 3.87 35.24
N GLU A 478 -6.01 4.48 34.70
CA GLU A 478 -4.80 3.80 34.27
C GLU A 478 -4.09 3.10 35.43
N GLU A 479 -3.96 3.74 36.60
CA GLU A 479 -3.46 3.14 37.83
C GLU A 479 -4.24 1.88 38.24
N GLN A 480 -5.57 1.97 38.19
CA GLN A 480 -6.46 0.86 38.57
C GLN A 480 -6.44 -0.27 37.52
N THR A 481 -6.28 0.08 36.25
CA THR A 481 -6.26 -0.86 35.14
C THR A 481 -4.88 -1.51 34.99
N GLY A 482 -3.82 -0.80 35.27
CA GLY A 482 -2.43 -1.22 35.10
C GLY A 482 -1.89 -0.90 33.72
N MET A 483 -0.67 -0.37 33.69
CA MET A 483 0.02 0.12 32.50
C MET A 483 0.13 -0.93 31.40
N ASP A 484 0.53 -2.16 31.74
CA ASP A 484 0.69 -3.25 30.77
C ASP A 484 -0.59 -3.52 29.98
N ALA A 485 -1.72 -3.57 30.67
CA ALA A 485 -3.02 -3.81 30.02
C ALA A 485 -3.39 -2.67 29.07
N VAL A 486 -3.08 -1.42 29.43
CA VAL A 486 -3.39 -0.25 28.61
C VAL A 486 -2.46 -0.18 27.37
N VAL A 487 -1.17 -0.45 27.55
CA VAL A 487 -0.18 -0.50 26.45
C VAL A 487 -0.50 -1.64 25.47
N ASP A 488 -0.85 -2.83 25.98
CA ASP A 488 -1.26 -3.96 25.13
C ASP A 488 -2.55 -3.65 24.37
N MET A 489 -3.50 -2.96 25.00
CA MET A 489 -4.74 -2.54 24.35
C MET A 489 -4.48 -1.57 23.19
N ALA A 490 -3.54 -0.64 23.33
CA ALA A 490 -3.16 0.27 22.26
C ALA A 490 -2.61 -0.50 21.06
N SER A 491 -1.72 -1.45 21.27
CA SER A 491 -1.17 -2.30 20.21
C SER A 491 -2.25 -3.16 19.55
N ARG A 492 -3.13 -3.78 20.33
CA ARG A 492 -4.23 -4.61 19.83
C ARG A 492 -5.21 -3.82 18.97
N LEU A 493 -5.65 -2.64 19.42
CA LEU A 493 -6.60 -1.81 18.69
C LEU A 493 -6.01 -1.18 17.43
N GLY A 494 -4.68 -1.19 17.22
CA GLY A 494 -4.11 -0.84 15.93
C GLY A 494 -2.88 0.06 15.94
N MET A 495 -2.33 0.47 17.10
CA MET A 495 -1.11 1.29 17.19
C MET A 495 0.16 0.43 17.02
N ARG A 496 0.18 -0.50 16.06
CA ARG A 496 1.20 -1.56 15.96
C ARG A 496 2.57 -1.02 15.54
N GLU A 497 2.61 -0.21 14.48
CA GLU A 497 3.86 0.39 14.01
C GLU A 497 4.35 1.47 14.97
N THR A 498 3.45 2.32 15.45
CA THR A 498 3.76 3.33 16.48
C THR A 498 4.43 2.70 17.69
N MET A 499 3.78 1.70 18.29
CA MET A 499 4.26 1.05 19.49
C MET A 499 5.56 0.25 19.30
N ALA A 500 5.88 -0.12 18.06
CA ALA A 500 7.14 -0.77 17.68
C ALA A 500 8.30 0.24 17.47
N THR A 501 8.02 1.55 17.38
CA THR A 501 9.06 2.59 17.28
C THR A 501 9.57 3.00 18.67
N ASN A 502 10.71 3.67 18.71
CA ASN A 502 11.25 4.33 19.91
C ASN A 502 10.61 5.72 20.12
N LEU A 503 11.06 6.44 21.15
CA LEU A 503 10.56 7.79 21.47
C LEU A 503 10.97 8.89 20.46
N GLN A 504 11.69 8.55 19.38
CA GLN A 504 11.96 9.43 18.24
C GLN A 504 11.08 9.10 17.01
N GLY A 505 10.21 8.11 17.11
CA GLY A 505 9.37 7.64 15.99
C GLY A 505 10.12 6.79 14.97
N THR A 506 11.32 6.29 15.31
CA THR A 506 12.14 5.43 14.46
C THR A 506 12.22 4.01 15.03
N ARG A 507 12.65 3.04 14.24
CA ARG A 507 12.91 1.70 14.74
C ARG A 507 13.99 1.74 15.84
N PRO A 508 13.87 0.93 16.90
CA PRO A 508 14.89 0.85 17.95
C PRO A 508 16.27 0.53 17.38
N ASP A 509 17.29 1.30 17.80
CA ASP A 509 18.67 1.04 17.42
C ASP A 509 19.46 0.57 18.66
N PRO A 510 19.86 -0.72 18.75
CA PRO A 510 20.62 -1.24 19.89
C PRO A 510 21.93 -0.49 20.15
N LYS A 511 22.47 0.23 19.15
CA LYS A 511 23.72 0.99 19.23
C LYS A 511 23.51 2.47 19.50
N ALA A 512 22.28 2.95 19.62
CA ALA A 512 21.99 4.36 19.89
C ALA A 512 22.68 4.82 21.18
N LYS A 513 23.17 6.05 21.20
CA LYS A 513 23.80 6.63 22.43
C LYS A 513 22.79 6.76 23.56
N ASP A 514 21.60 7.27 23.25
CA ASP A 514 20.49 7.36 24.19
C ASP A 514 19.83 6.00 24.39
N LYS A 515 19.75 5.56 25.65
CA LYS A 515 19.14 4.27 26.01
C LYS A 515 17.65 4.18 25.61
N GLN A 516 16.92 5.31 25.63
CA GLN A 516 15.51 5.36 25.27
C GLN A 516 15.29 5.07 23.76
N ASN A 517 16.31 5.32 22.93
CA ASN A 517 16.25 5.02 21.50
C ASN A 517 16.58 3.57 21.15
N ARG A 518 16.98 2.76 22.15
CA ARG A 518 17.30 1.33 21.99
C ARG A 518 16.10 0.41 22.13
N ILE A 519 15.00 0.92 22.66
CA ILE A 519 13.81 0.14 22.99
C ILE A 519 12.58 0.73 22.33
N SER A 520 11.58 -0.10 22.13
CA SER A 520 10.28 0.33 21.58
C SER A 520 9.48 1.15 22.59
N GLN A 521 8.46 1.88 22.12
CA GLN A 521 7.51 2.55 23.00
C GLN A 521 6.80 1.54 23.93
N THR A 522 6.46 0.36 23.41
CA THR A 522 5.89 -0.73 24.21
C THR A 522 6.79 -1.08 25.40
N GLU A 523 8.07 -1.30 25.16
CA GLU A 523 9.02 -1.63 26.22
C GLU A 523 9.24 -0.45 27.17
N PHE A 524 9.35 0.77 26.63
CA PHE A 524 9.56 1.96 27.44
C PHE A 524 8.44 2.16 28.48
N TYR A 525 7.17 2.08 28.07
CA TYR A 525 6.05 2.29 28.98
C TYR A 525 5.80 1.13 29.94
N LYS A 526 6.17 -0.11 29.58
CA LYS A 526 6.07 -1.29 30.46
C LYS A 526 7.23 -1.40 31.48
N GLN A 527 8.38 -0.79 31.19
CA GLN A 527 9.53 -0.82 32.08
C GLN A 527 9.34 0.11 33.29
N ASN A 528 9.95 -0.26 34.45
CA ASN A 528 10.05 0.56 35.66
C ASN A 528 8.70 0.98 36.29
N GLY A 529 7.69 0.14 36.26
CA GLY A 529 6.40 0.40 36.89
C GLY A 529 5.50 1.37 36.13
N GLY A 530 5.81 1.62 34.84
CA GLY A 530 5.02 2.44 33.93
C GLY A 530 5.25 3.95 34.08
N ASN A 531 4.84 4.69 33.07
CA ASN A 531 4.81 6.14 33.05
C ASN A 531 3.37 6.60 32.83
N ALA A 532 2.76 7.24 33.82
CA ALA A 532 1.36 7.70 33.78
C ALA A 532 1.06 8.67 32.63
N SER A 533 2.08 9.20 31.96
CA SER A 533 1.87 10.04 30.77
C SER A 533 1.36 9.24 29.56
N PHE A 534 1.36 7.89 29.58
CA PHE A 534 0.89 7.10 28.43
C PHE A 534 -0.55 7.45 28.02
N THR A 535 -1.47 7.54 28.98
CA THR A 535 -2.87 7.94 28.70
C THR A 535 -3.01 9.36 28.14
N LEU A 536 -1.93 10.18 28.20
CA LEU A 536 -1.85 11.55 27.65
C LEU A 536 -0.97 11.63 26.38
N SER A 537 -0.46 10.51 25.88
CA SER A 537 0.30 10.33 24.62
C SER A 537 1.33 11.42 24.31
N PRO A 538 2.45 11.53 25.03
CA PRO A 538 3.51 12.49 24.70
C PRO A 538 4.52 11.95 23.68
N ALA A 539 4.33 10.72 23.14
CA ALA A 539 5.27 10.00 22.28
C ALA A 539 4.84 10.04 20.82
N PRO A 540 5.77 9.82 19.87
CA PRO A 540 5.49 9.83 18.44
C PRO A 540 4.33 8.93 18.03
N VAL A 541 3.55 9.35 17.03
CA VAL A 541 2.32 8.65 16.63
C VAL A 541 1.99 8.82 15.15
N SER A 542 1.37 7.80 14.54
CA SER A 542 0.89 7.80 13.16
C SER A 542 -0.57 8.25 13.07
N THR A 543 -0.87 9.18 12.13
CA THR A 543 -2.26 9.58 11.83
C THR A 543 -3.06 8.42 11.25
N LEU A 544 -2.46 7.62 10.37
CA LEU A 544 -3.14 6.46 9.77
C LEU A 544 -3.51 5.41 10.80
N GLU A 545 -2.61 5.11 11.74
CA GLU A 545 -2.92 4.13 12.78
C GLU A 545 -4.05 4.61 13.70
N LEU A 546 -4.10 5.90 14.03
CA LEU A 546 -5.22 6.47 14.78
C LEU A 546 -6.55 6.36 14.02
N ALA A 547 -6.56 6.57 12.70
CA ALA A 547 -7.74 6.34 11.86
C ALA A 547 -8.15 4.86 11.85
N ASN A 548 -7.16 3.96 11.80
CA ASN A 548 -7.40 2.53 11.84
C ASN A 548 -7.90 2.02 13.20
N VAL A 549 -7.47 2.65 14.31
CA VAL A 549 -8.04 2.40 15.65
C VAL A 549 -9.54 2.73 15.66
N ALA A 550 -9.92 3.89 15.11
CA ALA A 550 -11.32 4.26 15.01
C ALA A 550 -12.10 3.26 14.12
N ALA A 551 -11.51 2.82 13.00
CA ALA A 551 -12.09 1.79 12.14
C ALA A 551 -12.26 0.45 12.88
N THR A 552 -11.25 0.01 13.64
CA THR A 552 -11.29 -1.22 14.45
C THR A 552 -12.45 -1.20 15.44
N ILE A 553 -12.67 -0.07 16.12
CA ILE A 553 -13.76 0.09 17.10
C ILE A 553 -15.12 -0.07 16.41
N VAL A 554 -15.37 0.65 15.31
CA VAL A 554 -16.69 0.59 14.63
C VAL A 554 -16.86 -0.67 13.78
N SER A 555 -15.80 -1.44 13.56
CA SER A 555 -15.83 -2.79 12.96
C SER A 555 -16.08 -3.91 13.99
N GLY A 556 -16.57 -3.57 15.18
CA GLY A 556 -16.86 -4.54 16.26
C GLY A 556 -15.59 -5.15 16.85
N GLY A 557 -14.50 -4.40 16.93
CA GLY A 557 -13.22 -4.86 17.47
C GLY A 557 -12.43 -5.78 16.55
N LYS A 558 -12.76 -5.78 15.27
CA LYS A 558 -12.03 -6.48 14.21
C LYS A 558 -10.94 -5.55 13.66
N TRP A 559 -9.70 -5.82 13.97
CA TRP A 559 -8.57 -5.14 13.38
C TRP A 559 -8.23 -5.77 12.03
N CYS A 560 -8.05 -4.96 11.00
CA CYS A 560 -7.47 -5.35 9.73
C CYS A 560 -6.27 -4.45 9.43
N PRO A 561 -5.25 -4.91 8.70
CA PRO A 561 -4.20 -4.02 8.20
C PRO A 561 -4.84 -2.92 7.35
N PRO A 562 -4.46 -1.64 7.54
CA PRO A 562 -4.96 -0.56 6.69
C PRO A 562 -4.37 -0.69 5.29
N THR A 563 -5.09 -1.37 4.39
CA THR A 563 -4.60 -1.70 3.05
C THR A 563 -4.92 -0.60 2.03
N PRO A 564 -3.91 -0.13 1.26
CA PRO A 564 -4.14 0.75 0.12
C PRO A 564 -4.38 -0.03 -1.18
N ILE A 565 -4.37 -1.37 -1.18
CA ILE A 565 -4.35 -2.22 -2.36
C ILE A 565 -5.70 -2.88 -2.58
N ALA A 566 -6.33 -2.64 -3.74
CA ALA A 566 -7.49 -3.40 -4.17
C ALA A 566 -7.08 -4.71 -4.87
N LYS A 567 -6.14 -4.64 -5.80
CA LYS A 567 -5.52 -5.80 -6.47
C LYS A 567 -4.22 -5.42 -7.17
N VAL A 568 -3.36 -6.41 -7.38
CA VAL A 568 -2.16 -6.30 -8.21
C VAL A 568 -2.29 -7.26 -9.39
N LEU A 569 -2.06 -6.76 -10.59
CA LEU A 569 -2.02 -7.56 -11.83
C LEU A 569 -0.59 -7.55 -12.37
N ASP A 570 -0.11 -8.67 -12.85
CA ASP A 570 1.16 -8.74 -13.58
C ASP A 570 1.04 -8.14 -14.99
N ARG A 571 2.14 -8.14 -15.73
CA ARG A 571 2.20 -7.62 -17.11
C ARG A 571 1.26 -8.32 -18.11
N ASN A 572 0.78 -9.52 -17.78
CA ASN A 572 -0.16 -10.32 -18.58
C ASN A 572 -1.61 -10.16 -18.11
N GLY A 573 -1.84 -9.31 -17.11
CA GLY A 573 -3.17 -9.11 -16.52
C GLY A 573 -3.59 -10.18 -15.52
N LYS A 574 -2.69 -11.09 -15.11
CA LYS A 574 -2.97 -12.13 -14.12
C LYS A 574 -2.81 -11.56 -12.70
N GLY A 575 -3.73 -11.93 -11.80
CA GLY A 575 -3.68 -11.51 -10.40
C GLY A 575 -2.41 -12.02 -9.68
N VAL A 576 -1.77 -11.10 -8.96
CA VAL A 576 -0.61 -11.39 -8.09
C VAL A 576 -1.06 -11.24 -6.65
N PRO A 577 -0.93 -12.30 -5.82
CA PRO A 577 -1.32 -12.20 -4.40
C PRO A 577 -0.41 -11.22 -3.65
N VAL A 578 -1.01 -10.43 -2.77
CA VAL A 578 -0.29 -9.56 -1.83
C VAL A 578 -0.30 -10.26 -0.47
N ASN A 579 0.88 -10.43 0.12
CA ASN A 579 1.02 -11.08 1.42
C ASN A 579 0.66 -10.10 2.54
N GLU A 580 -0.64 -10.00 2.83
CA GLU A 580 -1.20 -9.16 3.89
C GLU A 580 -1.47 -9.98 5.16
N ALA A 581 -1.29 -9.36 6.33
CA ALA A 581 -1.73 -9.97 7.58
C ALA A 581 -3.27 -10.17 7.58
N PRO A 582 -3.79 -11.27 8.10
CA PRO A 582 -5.24 -11.47 8.20
C PRO A 582 -5.88 -10.48 9.18
N CYS A 583 -7.17 -10.23 8.99
CA CYS A 583 -7.96 -9.51 9.99
C CYS A 583 -8.11 -10.33 11.28
N GLU A 584 -7.98 -9.71 12.42
CA GLU A 584 -7.98 -10.33 13.74
C GLU A 584 -9.10 -9.75 14.64
N GLN A 585 -9.81 -10.60 15.37
CA GLN A 585 -10.69 -10.14 16.47
C GLN A 585 -9.82 -9.80 17.67
N VAL A 586 -9.50 -8.52 17.84
CA VAL A 586 -8.53 -8.06 18.84
C VAL A 586 -9.13 -7.74 20.19
N VAL A 587 -10.42 -7.45 20.23
CA VAL A 587 -11.25 -7.32 21.43
C VAL A 587 -12.64 -7.90 21.14
N ALA A 588 -13.35 -8.35 22.18
CA ALA A 588 -14.70 -8.86 22.03
C ALA A 588 -15.63 -7.82 21.35
N GLU A 589 -16.52 -8.25 20.45
CA GLU A 589 -17.43 -7.34 19.72
C GLU A 589 -18.27 -6.49 20.69
N GLY A 590 -18.79 -7.07 21.77
CA GLY A 590 -19.53 -6.33 22.80
C GLY A 590 -18.70 -5.25 23.50
N LEU A 591 -17.37 -5.48 23.70
CA LEU A 591 -16.46 -4.46 24.23
C LEU A 591 -16.31 -3.30 23.25
N ALA A 592 -16.07 -3.60 21.97
CA ALA A 592 -15.95 -2.58 20.93
C ALA A 592 -17.23 -1.75 20.80
N ASN A 593 -18.40 -2.40 20.86
CA ASN A 593 -19.70 -1.75 20.84
C ASN A 593 -19.91 -0.85 22.08
N GLY A 594 -19.53 -1.34 23.27
CA GLY A 594 -19.54 -0.56 24.49
C GLY A 594 -18.64 0.67 24.43
N LEU A 595 -17.42 0.50 23.91
CA LEU A 595 -16.47 1.61 23.70
C LEU A 595 -17.02 2.60 22.67
N ALA A 596 -17.58 2.13 21.55
CA ALA A 596 -18.17 2.98 20.52
C ALA A 596 -19.27 3.88 21.07
N VAL A 597 -20.20 3.33 21.86
CA VAL A 597 -21.24 4.13 22.51
C VAL A 597 -20.65 5.01 23.62
N GLY A 598 -19.63 4.55 24.35
CA GLY A 598 -18.86 5.37 25.30
C GLY A 598 -18.27 6.63 24.67
N MET A 599 -17.81 6.55 23.42
CA MET A 599 -17.20 7.65 22.65
C MET A 599 -18.23 8.50 21.87
N SER A 600 -19.54 8.24 21.98
CA SER A 600 -20.57 8.86 21.13
C SER A 600 -21.07 10.23 21.63
N LYS A 601 -20.38 10.87 22.57
CA LYS A 601 -20.83 12.14 23.17
C LYS A 601 -19.81 13.28 23.03
N ASP A 602 -18.69 13.10 22.35
CA ASP A 602 -17.68 14.14 22.19
C ASP A 602 -18.11 15.25 21.19
N ASP A 603 -19.00 14.93 20.27
CA ASP A 603 -19.57 15.84 19.25
C ASP A 603 -20.84 16.57 19.69
N VAL A 604 -21.38 16.30 20.88
CA VAL A 604 -22.65 16.88 21.38
C VAL A 604 -22.51 17.44 22.80
N GLY A 605 -23.48 18.29 23.20
CA GLY A 605 -23.54 18.86 24.56
C GLY A 605 -22.24 19.58 24.96
N ASN A 606 -21.62 19.11 26.04
CA ASN A 606 -20.33 19.62 26.58
C ASN A 606 -19.11 18.85 26.06
N GLY A 607 -19.29 18.01 25.04
CA GLY A 607 -18.18 17.30 24.42
C GLY A 607 -17.14 18.24 23.80
N THR A 608 -15.89 17.83 23.80
CA THR A 608 -14.76 18.66 23.42
C THR A 608 -14.76 19.04 21.94
N ALA A 609 -15.45 18.32 21.06
CA ALA A 609 -15.62 18.61 19.62
C ALA A 609 -17.01 19.19 19.28
N ALA A 610 -17.91 19.38 20.26
CA ALA A 610 -19.31 19.79 20.04
C ALA A 610 -19.43 21.12 19.26
N ALA A 611 -18.52 22.06 19.45
CA ALA A 611 -18.52 23.34 18.73
C ALA A 611 -18.21 23.13 17.22
N ALA A 612 -17.22 22.30 16.90
CA ALA A 612 -16.85 21.98 15.52
C ALA A 612 -17.99 21.22 14.80
N ALA A 613 -18.61 20.25 15.49
CA ALA A 613 -19.76 19.50 14.97
C ALA A 613 -20.94 20.42 14.64
N ARG A 614 -21.32 21.33 15.56
CA ARG A 614 -22.39 22.32 15.33
C ARG A 614 -22.08 23.23 14.13
N ASN A 615 -20.87 23.73 14.05
CA ASN A 615 -20.45 24.61 12.94
C ASN A 615 -20.53 23.90 11.58
N ALA A 616 -20.20 22.62 11.54
CA ALA A 616 -20.33 21.77 10.36
C ALA A 616 -21.77 21.24 10.10
N LYS A 617 -22.72 21.55 10.99
CA LYS A 617 -24.10 21.04 10.96
C LYS A 617 -24.17 19.51 10.95
N TRP A 618 -23.27 18.87 11.68
CA TRP A 618 -23.19 17.42 11.78
C TRP A 618 -24.35 16.85 12.63
N THR A 619 -25.01 15.82 12.12
CA THR A 619 -26.20 15.23 12.78
C THR A 619 -26.17 13.70 12.84
N ARG A 620 -25.09 13.06 12.29
CA ARG A 620 -25.00 11.61 12.24
C ARG A 620 -24.43 11.05 13.55
N PRO A 621 -24.92 9.88 14.01
CA PRO A 621 -24.29 9.16 15.11
C PRO A 621 -22.83 8.81 14.76
N MET A 622 -21.91 9.08 15.67
CA MET A 622 -20.49 8.83 15.47
C MET A 622 -19.78 8.52 16.77
N ILE A 623 -18.58 8.00 16.67
CA ILE A 623 -17.60 7.98 17.76
C ILE A 623 -16.61 9.12 17.57
N ALA A 624 -16.16 9.72 18.66
CA ALA A 624 -15.16 10.77 18.58
C ALA A 624 -14.28 10.86 19.83
N LYS A 625 -13.05 11.33 19.63
CA LYS A 625 -12.16 11.71 20.72
C LYS A 625 -11.19 12.79 20.27
N THR A 626 -11.10 13.86 21.04
CA THR A 626 -10.08 14.91 20.88
C THR A 626 -8.83 14.60 21.67
N GLY A 627 -7.70 15.15 21.23
CA GLY A 627 -6.43 15.13 21.92
C GLY A 627 -5.69 16.44 21.80
N THR A 628 -4.98 16.83 22.84
CA THR A 628 -4.10 18.01 22.88
C THR A 628 -2.92 17.66 23.78
N THR A 629 -1.71 17.92 23.33
CA THR A 629 -0.50 17.66 24.13
C THR A 629 -0.12 18.84 25.00
N GLU A 630 0.72 18.60 26.00
CA GLU A 630 1.33 19.68 26.79
C GLU A 630 2.03 20.68 25.88
N GLU A 631 2.02 21.95 26.28
CA GLU A 631 2.61 23.08 25.55
C GLU A 631 2.01 23.29 24.17
N TYR A 632 0.88 22.64 23.82
CA TYR A 632 0.15 22.83 22.55
C TYR A 632 1.01 22.63 21.30
N LYS A 633 1.95 21.66 21.33
CA LYS A 633 2.82 21.31 20.20
C LYS A 633 2.13 20.40 19.20
N SER A 634 1.08 19.71 19.62
CA SER A 634 0.26 18.84 18.80
C SER A 634 -1.18 18.84 19.30
N ALA A 635 -2.12 18.77 18.36
CA ALA A 635 -3.53 18.58 18.59
C ALA A 635 -4.07 17.53 17.60
N ALA A 636 -5.00 16.67 18.03
CA ALA A 636 -5.48 15.58 17.25
C ALA A 636 -6.97 15.35 17.45
N PHE A 637 -7.60 14.70 16.46
CA PHE A 637 -8.98 14.26 16.50
C PHE A 637 -9.13 12.93 15.79
N ILE A 638 -9.80 11.98 16.41
CA ILE A 638 -10.30 10.78 15.75
C ILE A 638 -11.81 10.78 15.75
N GLY A 639 -12.42 10.34 14.67
CA GLY A 639 -13.86 10.15 14.58
C GLY A 639 -14.21 9.07 13.57
N ALA A 640 -15.30 8.35 13.81
CA ALA A 640 -15.82 7.39 12.86
C ALA A 640 -17.35 7.28 12.95
N THR A 641 -17.94 7.03 11.79
CA THR A 641 -19.25 6.42 11.63
C THR A 641 -19.06 4.94 11.25
N PRO A 642 -20.11 4.13 11.18
CA PRO A 642 -19.99 2.78 10.60
C PRO A 642 -19.49 2.77 9.15
N ASP A 643 -19.60 3.91 8.42
CA ASP A 643 -19.25 4.01 6.99
C ASP A 643 -17.81 4.47 6.75
N PHE A 644 -17.29 5.41 7.55
CA PHE A 644 -15.95 5.99 7.42
C PHE A 644 -15.33 6.30 8.79
N ALA A 645 -14.05 6.00 8.90
CA ALA A 645 -13.19 6.38 10.01
C ALA A 645 -12.10 7.36 9.54
N GLY A 646 -11.75 8.31 10.38
CA GLY A 646 -10.70 9.26 10.06
C GLY A 646 -9.99 9.80 11.28
N ALA A 647 -8.73 10.14 11.09
CA ALA A 647 -7.93 10.87 12.07
C ALA A 647 -7.33 12.12 11.44
N VAL A 648 -7.24 13.17 12.23
CA VAL A 648 -6.57 14.42 11.88
C VAL A 648 -5.59 14.78 12.96
N GLN A 649 -4.37 15.15 12.58
CA GLN A 649 -3.35 15.67 13.47
C GLN A 649 -2.83 17.02 12.95
N THR A 650 -2.80 18.01 13.84
CA THR A 650 -2.14 19.30 13.60
C THR A 650 -0.94 19.37 14.54
N PHE A 651 0.27 19.35 14.00
CA PHE A 651 1.47 19.27 14.81
C PHE A 651 2.63 20.06 14.22
N ASN A 652 3.62 20.33 15.05
CA ASN A 652 4.84 21.00 14.61
C ASN A 652 5.72 20.03 13.79
N ASP A 653 5.94 20.36 12.51
CA ASP A 653 6.81 19.63 11.58
C ASP A 653 8.16 20.36 11.35
N GLY A 654 8.41 21.43 12.07
CA GLY A 654 9.63 22.24 11.95
C GLY A 654 10.77 21.77 12.84
N THR A 655 11.95 22.32 12.62
CA THR A 655 13.19 22.02 13.37
C THR A 655 13.21 22.64 14.77
N SER A 656 12.37 23.65 15.03
CA SER A 656 12.28 24.37 16.30
C SER A 656 10.86 24.27 16.85
N PRO A 657 10.52 23.20 17.60
CA PRO A 657 9.18 22.96 18.09
C PRO A 657 8.72 24.10 19.04
N ARG A 658 7.55 24.65 18.73
CA ARG A 658 6.90 25.73 19.49
C ARG A 658 5.41 25.40 19.68
N PRO A 659 4.69 26.05 20.59
CA PRO A 659 3.24 25.99 20.63
C PRO A 659 2.66 26.37 19.26
N ILE A 660 1.74 25.59 18.74
CA ILE A 660 1.25 25.70 17.34
C ILE A 660 0.76 27.12 17.04
N CYS A 661 -0.04 27.74 17.93
CA CYS A 661 -0.58 29.08 17.71
C CYS A 661 0.45 30.22 17.85
N LEU A 662 1.48 30.03 18.68
CA LEU A 662 2.46 31.10 18.96
C LEU A 662 3.68 31.01 18.06
N GLY A 663 3.97 29.83 17.50
CA GLY A 663 5.17 29.55 16.71
C GLY A 663 5.01 29.72 15.22
N ALA A 664 3.78 29.64 14.70
CA ALA A 664 3.49 29.65 13.27
C ALA A 664 3.40 31.07 12.69
N GLN A 665 3.94 31.24 11.45
CA GLN A 665 3.78 32.48 10.68
C GLN A 665 3.22 32.08 9.31
N PRO A 666 2.13 32.70 8.83
CA PRO A 666 1.27 33.65 9.55
C PRO A 666 0.60 33.01 10.78
N ARG A 667 0.20 33.81 11.76
CA ARG A 667 -0.41 33.35 13.02
C ARG A 667 -1.70 32.57 12.77
N LEU A 668 -1.79 31.30 13.24
CA LEU A 668 -2.93 30.42 12.98
C LEU A 668 -4.19 30.75 13.79
N CYS A 669 -4.02 31.33 14.97
CA CYS A 669 -5.12 31.70 15.85
C CYS A 669 -4.98 33.13 16.30
N GLY A 670 -6.10 33.82 16.39
CA GLY A 670 -6.16 35.22 16.91
C GLY A 670 -5.76 35.27 18.38
N ASN A 671 -6.62 34.79 19.26
CA ASN A 671 -6.41 34.65 20.69
C ASN A 671 -6.59 33.17 21.09
N GLY A 672 -5.67 32.62 21.89
CA GLY A 672 -5.75 31.25 22.40
C GLY A 672 -4.84 30.24 21.68
N ASN A 673 -5.10 28.97 21.95
CA ASN A 673 -4.29 27.84 21.49
C ASN A 673 -5.10 26.92 20.57
N ILE A 674 -4.42 26.00 19.85
CA ILE A 674 -5.05 24.93 19.08
C ILE A 674 -5.33 23.75 20.01
N PHE A 675 -6.58 23.31 20.00
CA PHE A 675 -7.07 22.11 20.68
C PHE A 675 -7.55 21.10 19.64
N GLY A 676 -7.64 19.83 20.02
CA GLY A 676 -8.19 18.78 19.18
C GLY A 676 -9.61 19.08 18.68
N GLY A 677 -10.43 19.75 19.48
CA GLY A 677 -11.77 20.21 19.12
C GLY A 677 -11.82 21.44 18.20
N THR A 678 -10.69 22.03 17.81
CA THR A 678 -10.64 23.20 16.91
C THR A 678 -10.23 22.77 15.49
N ILE A 679 -9.02 23.07 15.04
CA ILE A 679 -8.55 22.76 13.67
C ILE A 679 -8.68 21.28 13.31
N PRO A 680 -8.21 20.31 14.14
CA PRO A 680 -8.34 18.91 13.78
C PRO A 680 -9.79 18.45 13.60
N ALA A 681 -10.66 18.76 14.58
CA ALA A 681 -12.07 18.42 14.50
C ALA A 681 -12.76 19.12 13.31
N LYS A 682 -12.50 20.42 13.10
CA LYS A 682 -13.02 21.15 11.94
C LYS A 682 -12.66 20.47 10.64
N THR A 683 -11.37 20.15 10.44
CA THR A 683 -10.87 19.45 9.23
C THR A 683 -11.62 18.13 9.02
N TRP A 684 -11.82 17.35 10.09
CA TRP A 684 -12.55 16.10 10.03
C TRP A 684 -14.03 16.32 9.64
N PHE A 685 -14.74 17.19 10.33
CA PHE A 685 -16.16 17.41 10.08
C PHE A 685 -16.44 18.00 8.69
N GLU A 686 -15.63 18.94 8.21
CA GLU A 686 -15.74 19.51 6.86
C GLU A 686 -15.57 18.44 5.77
N THR A 687 -14.64 17.52 5.94
CA THR A 687 -14.41 16.42 5.02
C THR A 687 -15.55 15.41 5.08
N MET A 688 -15.87 14.92 6.29
CA MET A 688 -16.82 13.83 6.46
C MET A 688 -18.27 14.25 6.15
N THR A 689 -18.64 15.51 6.38
CA THR A 689 -19.96 16.04 5.98
C THR A 689 -20.16 15.92 4.46
N LYS A 690 -19.11 16.24 3.68
CA LYS A 690 -19.16 16.10 2.22
C LYS A 690 -19.18 14.63 1.79
N MET A 691 -18.35 13.78 2.40
CA MET A 691 -18.29 12.35 2.08
C MET A 691 -19.61 11.61 2.35
N HIS A 692 -20.34 11.99 3.40
CA HIS A 692 -21.63 11.40 3.73
C HIS A 692 -22.80 12.03 2.97
N GLY A 693 -22.55 13.00 2.08
CA GLY A 693 -23.61 13.65 1.31
C GLY A 693 -24.46 12.63 0.54
N GLY A 694 -25.78 12.64 0.77
CA GLY A 694 -26.72 11.71 0.12
C GLY A 694 -26.73 10.28 0.66
N MET A 695 -25.86 9.90 1.62
CA MET A 695 -25.86 8.56 2.21
C MET A 695 -26.93 8.42 3.30
N ALA A 696 -27.52 7.24 3.42
CA ALA A 696 -28.36 6.88 4.58
C ALA A 696 -27.59 7.01 5.89
N VAL A 697 -28.29 7.22 6.99
CA VAL A 697 -27.68 7.31 8.31
C VAL A 697 -27.57 5.92 8.92
N SER A 698 -26.32 5.48 9.14
CA SER A 698 -26.00 4.22 9.80
C SER A 698 -26.01 4.43 11.33
N PRO A 699 -26.75 3.64 12.13
CA PRO A 699 -26.74 3.76 13.58
C PRO A 699 -25.46 3.18 14.20
N LEU A 700 -25.10 3.67 15.41
CA LEU A 700 -24.08 3.00 16.22
C LEU A 700 -24.62 1.66 16.76
N PRO A 701 -23.76 0.70 17.10
CA PRO A 701 -24.18 -0.61 17.57
C PRO A 701 -24.85 -0.55 18.94
N GLN A 702 -25.67 -1.57 19.27
CA GLN A 702 -26.21 -1.73 20.58
C GLN A 702 -25.18 -2.24 21.59
N VAL A 703 -25.31 -1.81 22.87
CA VAL A 703 -24.37 -2.17 23.94
C VAL A 703 -24.96 -3.27 24.81
N GLU A 704 -24.17 -4.29 25.07
CA GLU A 704 -24.48 -5.32 26.05
C GLU A 704 -24.46 -4.74 27.48
N GLN A 705 -25.36 -5.22 28.35
CA GLN A 705 -25.51 -4.72 29.72
C GLN A 705 -24.20 -4.72 30.53
N ARG A 706 -23.35 -5.71 30.33
CA ARG A 706 -22.06 -5.80 31.04
C ARG A 706 -21.08 -4.64 30.67
N TYR A 707 -21.14 -4.13 29.45
CA TYR A 707 -20.33 -2.99 29.05
C TYR A 707 -21.04 -1.65 29.30
N LEU A 708 -22.35 -1.68 29.50
CA LEU A 708 -23.14 -0.52 29.92
C LEU A 708 -22.96 -0.25 31.42
N LYS A 709 -23.23 -1.22 32.27
CA LYS A 709 -23.29 -1.09 33.73
C LYS A 709 -22.07 -1.67 34.46
N GLY A 710 -21.21 -2.37 33.77
CA GLY A 710 -20.09 -3.05 34.40
C GLY A 710 -20.44 -4.29 35.22
N GLY A 711 -19.47 -4.87 35.85
CA GLY A 711 -19.59 -6.04 36.70
C GLY A 711 -18.84 -7.26 36.16
N ARG A 712 -18.46 -8.15 37.10
CA ARG A 712 -17.94 -9.47 36.74
C ARG A 712 -19.09 -10.42 36.53
N GLU A 713 -19.05 -11.18 35.44
CA GLU A 713 -19.94 -12.33 35.30
C GLU A 713 -19.56 -13.36 36.37
N ILE A 714 -20.52 -13.78 37.11
CA ILE A 714 -20.41 -14.88 38.08
C ILE A 714 -21.32 -16.02 37.65
N GLN A 715 -20.98 -17.23 38.04
CA GLN A 715 -21.77 -18.41 37.69
C GLN A 715 -23.17 -18.28 38.33
N VAL A 716 -24.19 -18.38 37.51
CA VAL A 716 -25.59 -18.42 37.96
C VAL A 716 -25.83 -19.76 38.65
N PRO A 717 -26.28 -19.75 39.91
CA PRO A 717 -26.64 -20.99 40.60
C PRO A 717 -27.66 -21.79 39.78
N ASP A 718 -27.46 -23.07 39.61
CA ASP A 718 -28.46 -23.94 38.97
C ASP A 718 -29.58 -24.24 39.97
N VAL A 719 -30.78 -23.80 39.63
CA VAL A 719 -32.00 -23.94 40.45
C VAL A 719 -33.06 -24.79 39.77
N VAL A 720 -32.71 -25.48 38.68
CA VAL A 720 -33.61 -26.43 38.01
C VAL A 720 -33.94 -27.58 38.95
N GLY A 721 -35.15 -28.02 39.00
CA GLY A 721 -35.67 -29.04 39.93
C GLY A 721 -36.00 -28.56 41.36
N LYS A 722 -35.70 -27.28 41.68
CA LYS A 722 -36.06 -26.70 43.01
C LYS A 722 -37.45 -26.10 42.98
N GLN A 723 -38.08 -25.97 44.19
CA GLN A 723 -39.34 -25.20 44.36
C GLN A 723 -39.06 -23.73 44.12
N ILE A 724 -40.00 -23.00 43.51
CA ILE A 724 -39.80 -21.59 43.06
C ILE A 724 -39.39 -20.67 44.19
N ASN A 725 -39.88 -20.85 45.42
CA ASN A 725 -39.53 -20.04 46.57
C ASN A 725 -38.02 -20.20 46.94
N ASP A 726 -37.55 -21.47 46.95
CA ASP A 726 -36.14 -21.76 47.20
C ASP A 726 -35.22 -21.28 46.06
N ALA A 727 -35.65 -21.48 44.81
CA ALA A 727 -34.97 -21.00 43.63
C ALA A 727 -34.80 -19.48 43.67
N THR A 728 -35.86 -18.75 43.98
CA THR A 728 -35.87 -17.28 44.08
C THR A 728 -34.90 -16.86 45.20
N ARG A 729 -34.97 -17.45 46.39
CA ARG A 729 -34.08 -17.12 47.50
C ARG A 729 -32.59 -17.36 47.14
N ILE A 730 -32.25 -18.46 46.46
CA ILE A 730 -30.88 -18.78 46.06
C ILE A 730 -30.34 -17.75 45.04
N LEU A 731 -31.16 -17.38 44.05
CA LEU A 731 -30.80 -16.42 43.03
C LEU A 731 -30.68 -14.99 43.60
N ASP A 732 -31.60 -14.58 44.49
CA ASP A 732 -31.54 -13.29 45.19
C ASP A 732 -30.31 -13.16 46.08
N GLN A 733 -29.93 -14.23 46.82
CA GLN A 733 -28.69 -14.27 47.62
C GLN A 733 -27.44 -14.19 46.74
N ALA A 734 -27.48 -14.75 45.53
CA ALA A 734 -26.41 -14.63 44.56
C ALA A 734 -26.41 -13.28 43.83
N GLY A 735 -27.41 -12.41 44.09
CA GLY A 735 -27.48 -11.06 43.52
C GLY A 735 -28.16 -10.96 42.16
N TYR A 736 -29.01 -11.93 41.80
CA TYR A 736 -29.82 -11.94 40.59
C TYR A 736 -31.29 -11.54 40.87
N LYS A 737 -31.95 -10.99 39.86
CA LYS A 737 -33.41 -10.77 39.88
C LYS A 737 -34.11 -11.96 39.25
N VAL A 738 -35.33 -12.30 39.73
CA VAL A 738 -36.06 -13.43 39.21
C VAL A 738 -37.35 -12.97 38.49
N SER A 739 -37.56 -13.53 37.29
CA SER A 739 -38.83 -13.47 36.55
C SER A 739 -39.38 -14.88 36.42
N GLN A 740 -40.69 -15.04 36.49
CA GLN A 740 -41.35 -16.36 36.44
C GLN A 740 -42.29 -16.43 35.25
N GLN A 741 -42.29 -17.58 34.58
CA GLN A 741 -43.27 -17.91 33.56
C GLN A 741 -43.82 -19.32 33.83
N SER A 742 -45.16 -19.51 33.79
CA SER A 742 -45.76 -20.83 33.96
C SER A 742 -45.66 -21.64 32.66
N VAL A 743 -45.27 -22.91 32.78
CA VAL A 743 -45.17 -23.86 31.65
C VAL A 743 -45.89 -25.15 32.00
N ASN A 744 -46.53 -25.79 31.01
CA ASN A 744 -47.09 -27.12 31.18
C ASN A 744 -45.97 -28.15 31.33
N SER A 745 -46.00 -28.89 32.43
CA SER A 745 -45.00 -29.91 32.76
C SER A 745 -45.60 -30.92 33.74
N GLU A 746 -45.18 -32.17 33.63
CA GLU A 746 -45.54 -33.27 34.52
C GLU A 746 -44.88 -33.22 35.91
N GLN A 747 -43.92 -32.27 36.07
CA GLN A 747 -43.32 -32.07 37.39
C GLN A 747 -44.33 -31.47 38.38
N PRO A 748 -44.12 -31.66 39.70
CA PRO A 748 -44.99 -31.07 40.71
C PRO A 748 -45.12 -29.56 40.51
N LYS A 749 -46.36 -29.05 40.76
CA LYS A 749 -46.62 -27.61 40.64
C LYS A 749 -45.63 -26.77 41.45
N GLY A 750 -45.12 -25.72 40.85
CA GLY A 750 -44.15 -24.82 41.50
C GLY A 750 -42.68 -25.24 41.33
N THR A 751 -42.39 -26.38 40.68
CA THR A 751 -41.01 -26.79 40.38
C THR A 751 -40.45 -26.05 39.20
N VAL A 752 -39.19 -25.57 39.29
CA VAL A 752 -38.44 -24.92 38.17
C VAL A 752 -38.04 -25.97 37.14
N VAL A 753 -38.59 -25.90 35.97
CA VAL A 753 -38.36 -26.80 34.84
C VAL A 753 -37.11 -26.36 34.03
N SER A 754 -36.91 -25.06 33.90
CA SER A 754 -35.73 -24.48 33.22
C SER A 754 -35.43 -23.09 33.74
N GLN A 755 -34.19 -22.66 33.55
CA GLN A 755 -33.73 -21.28 33.84
C GLN A 755 -32.98 -20.71 32.66
N SER A 756 -33.11 -19.40 32.45
CA SER A 756 -32.37 -18.67 31.39
C SER A 756 -32.01 -17.26 31.89
N PRO A 757 -30.75 -16.83 31.73
CA PRO A 757 -29.61 -17.58 31.22
C PRO A 757 -29.11 -18.69 32.17
N ARG A 758 -28.36 -19.65 31.59
CA ARG A 758 -27.52 -20.60 32.32
C ARG A 758 -26.05 -20.25 32.17
N GLY A 759 -25.17 -20.66 33.08
CA GLY A 759 -23.74 -20.35 33.03
C GLY A 759 -23.42 -19.05 33.76
N ASN A 760 -22.57 -18.19 33.17
CA ASN A 760 -22.17 -16.93 33.79
C ASN A 760 -23.14 -15.80 33.41
N ALA A 761 -23.47 -14.93 34.36
CA ALA A 761 -24.21 -13.69 34.14
C ALA A 761 -23.79 -12.58 35.12
N LEU A 762 -24.04 -11.34 34.75
CA LEU A 762 -23.78 -10.19 35.61
C LEU A 762 -24.72 -10.17 36.84
N ARG A 763 -24.23 -9.72 37.99
CA ARG A 763 -25.08 -9.43 39.12
C ARG A 763 -26.19 -8.45 38.73
N GLY A 764 -27.42 -8.71 39.17
CA GLY A 764 -28.60 -7.91 38.82
C GLY A 764 -29.30 -8.35 37.53
N THR A 765 -28.72 -9.31 36.77
CA THR A 765 -29.41 -9.92 35.62
C THR A 765 -30.71 -10.58 36.05
N VAL A 766 -31.75 -10.42 35.22
CA VAL A 766 -33.02 -11.11 35.45
C VAL A 766 -32.89 -12.55 34.94
N ILE A 767 -33.05 -13.52 35.88
CA ILE A 767 -33.09 -14.95 35.51
C ILE A 767 -34.56 -15.33 35.35
N THR A 768 -34.92 -15.73 34.15
CA THR A 768 -36.27 -16.22 33.86
C THR A 768 -36.34 -17.69 34.21
N LEU A 769 -37.30 -18.02 35.13
CA LEU A 769 -37.61 -19.38 35.56
C LEU A 769 -38.89 -19.86 34.89
N SER A 770 -38.81 -20.97 34.17
CA SER A 770 -40.01 -21.68 33.71
C SER A 770 -40.48 -22.60 34.86
N VAL A 771 -41.68 -22.39 35.35
CA VAL A 771 -42.21 -23.04 36.54
C VAL A 771 -43.37 -23.97 36.14
N SER A 772 -43.32 -25.20 36.57
CA SER A 772 -44.38 -26.20 36.29
C SER A 772 -45.74 -25.78 36.80
N SER A 773 -46.74 -25.84 35.96
CA SER A 773 -48.17 -25.68 36.32
C SER A 773 -48.73 -26.91 37.00
N GLY A 774 -48.03 -28.06 37.03
CA GLY A 774 -48.55 -29.35 37.49
C GLY A 774 -49.57 -29.97 36.52
N TYR A 775 -49.44 -29.63 35.23
CA TYR A 775 -50.31 -30.20 34.20
C TYR A 775 -50.03 -31.67 34.01
N VAL A 776 -51.03 -32.52 34.27
CA VAL A 776 -51.01 -33.91 33.89
C VAL A 776 -51.83 -34.05 32.60
N PRO A 777 -51.27 -34.51 31.52
CA PRO A 777 -52.01 -34.73 30.29
C PRO A 777 -53.13 -35.72 30.57
N PRO A 778 -54.36 -35.49 30.06
CA PRO A 778 -55.45 -36.44 30.21
C PRO A 778 -55.00 -37.81 29.64
N PRO A 779 -55.44 -38.93 30.30
CA PRO A 779 -55.08 -40.23 29.82
C PRO A 779 -55.48 -40.37 28.33
N VAL A 780 -54.62 -40.85 27.52
CA VAL A 780 -54.92 -41.15 26.12
C VAL A 780 -56.00 -42.21 26.11
N ALA A 781 -57.19 -41.86 25.65
CA ALA A 781 -58.27 -42.83 25.46
C ALA A 781 -57.73 -43.92 24.53
N THR A 782 -57.57 -45.11 25.12
CA THR A 782 -57.26 -46.32 24.30
C THR A 782 -58.51 -46.57 23.46
N GLU A 783 -58.44 -46.39 22.17
CA GLU A 783 -59.45 -46.88 21.22
C GLU A 783 -59.69 -48.35 21.46
N PRO A 784 -60.90 -48.81 21.55
CA PRO A 784 -61.22 -50.23 21.66
C PRO A 784 -60.69 -50.90 20.37
N PRO A 785 -60.24 -52.21 20.45
CA PRO A 785 -59.69 -52.89 19.32
C PRO A 785 -60.74 -53.00 18.22
N ALA A 786 -60.35 -52.60 17.00
CA ALA A 786 -61.21 -52.61 15.82
C ALA A 786 -61.68 -54.05 15.53
N GLN A 787 -62.99 -54.24 15.35
CA GLN A 787 -63.50 -55.53 14.85
C GLN A 787 -63.05 -55.82 13.45
N PRO A 788 -62.82 -57.14 13.13
CA PRO A 788 -62.34 -57.52 11.76
C PRO A 788 -63.42 -57.26 10.73
N PRO A 789 -63.14 -56.80 9.54
CA PRO A 789 -64.10 -56.54 8.46
C PRO A 789 -64.66 -57.83 7.89
N PRO A 790 -65.89 -57.82 7.39
CA PRO A 790 -66.46 -58.98 6.67
C PRO A 790 -65.85 -59.17 5.30
N PRO A 791 -65.82 -60.43 4.76
CA PRO A 791 -65.12 -60.68 3.48
C PRO A 791 -65.96 -60.30 2.26
N GLY A 792 -65.31 -59.66 1.29
CA GLY A 792 -65.70 -59.74 -0.09
C GLY A 792 -66.16 -58.48 -0.76
N SER A 793 -65.35 -57.84 -1.57
CA SER A 793 -65.50 -57.56 -2.98
C SER A 793 -64.35 -56.74 -3.57
N PRO A 794 -63.97 -56.91 -4.81
CA PRO A 794 -62.66 -56.46 -5.32
C PRO A 794 -62.71 -55.14 -6.02
N GLY A 795 -61.55 -54.47 -6.01
CA GLY A 795 -61.21 -53.53 -7.09
C GLY A 795 -61.15 -52.08 -6.75
N ASN A 796 -59.94 -51.59 -6.51
CA ASN A 796 -59.40 -50.46 -7.28
C ASN A 796 -58.04 -50.03 -6.66
N GLN A 797 -57.00 -50.19 -7.45
CA GLN A 797 -55.70 -49.67 -7.12
C GLN A 797 -55.66 -48.15 -7.26
N PRO A 798 -55.03 -47.42 -6.34
CA PRO A 798 -54.65 -46.03 -6.59
C PRO A 798 -53.35 -45.94 -7.39
N PRO A 799 -53.17 -44.83 -8.15
CA PRO A 799 -52.01 -44.64 -9.00
C PRO A 799 -50.76 -44.23 -8.21
N PRO A 800 -49.54 -44.41 -8.79
CA PRO A 800 -48.30 -44.18 -8.08
C PRO A 800 -47.97 -42.69 -7.90
N VAL A 801 -47.47 -42.34 -6.73
CA VAL A 801 -46.94 -41.02 -6.37
C VAL A 801 -45.54 -40.90 -6.93
N THR A 802 -45.33 -39.93 -7.85
CA THR A 802 -44.03 -39.50 -8.31
C THR A 802 -43.43 -38.49 -7.33
N LEU A 803 -42.20 -38.81 -6.89
CA LEU A 803 -41.30 -37.88 -6.17
C LEU A 803 -40.72 -36.83 -7.12
N PRO A 804 -40.59 -35.57 -6.73
CA PRO A 804 -39.88 -34.60 -7.51
C PRO A 804 -38.39 -34.70 -7.26
N THR A 805 -37.64 -34.74 -8.37
CA THR A 805 -36.18 -34.62 -8.43
C THR A 805 -35.72 -33.18 -8.16
N GLU A 806 -34.67 -33.07 -7.37
CA GLU A 806 -33.90 -31.85 -7.20
C GLU A 806 -33.32 -31.33 -8.51
N PRO A 807 -33.20 -30.02 -8.72
CA PRO A 807 -32.31 -29.48 -9.73
C PRO A 807 -30.98 -29.07 -9.12
N ASN A 808 -29.91 -29.62 -9.67
CA ASN A 808 -28.56 -29.10 -9.62
C ASN A 808 -28.50 -27.68 -10.23
N ARG A 809 -27.98 -26.70 -9.47
CA ARG A 809 -26.84 -25.82 -9.80
C ARG A 809 -26.58 -24.84 -8.68
#